data_4d71f82b630061c49862b23f9f2260d1
#
_entry.id   4d71f82b630061c49862b23f9f2260d1
#
_cell.length_a   1.000
_cell.length_b   1.000
_cell.length_c   1.000
_cell.angle_alpha   90.00
_cell.angle_beta   90.00
_cell.angle_gamma   90.00
#
_symmetry.space_group_name_H-M   'P 1'
#
loop_
_entity.id
_entity.type
_entity.pdbx_description
1 polymer ?
#
loop_
_entity_poly.entity_id
_entity_poly.type
_entity_poly.pdbx_seq_one_letter_code
_entity_poly.pdbx_strand_id
1 'polypeptide(L)'
;MFSKRFEKKAFKAAVKDNVKTLYRKTIDEATPQQLFQAVSYAVKDVIIDDWIETQKRYDETDAKTVYYMSMEFLMGRALGNNLINMTAYKDVKEALEEMNIDLNVIEDQEPDAALGNGGLGRLAACFLDSLATLNYPAYGCGIRYRYGMFKQKIKDGYQVEVPDNWLKEGNPFEIRREEYAKEVRFGGNIRFEKDPVTGKDKFIQENYESVMAVPYDMPIVGYGNHVVNTLRVWDAKPITDFKLDEFDRGNYHKAVEQENLAKLIVDVLYPNDNHYSGKELRLKQQYFFISASLQALIEKYKKKHGDIRKLYEKVVIQMNDTHPTVAVPELMRLLIDVEGLSWEDAWEVTSKTCAYTNHTIMAEALEKWPIDLFSKLLPRIYQIVQEIDRRFLIKVREMYPGNEEKVRKMAILMNGQVRMANMAIVAGFSVNGVAQLHTEILEKQELKDFYQMMPEKFNNKTNGITQRRFLAHGNPLLADWITDKIGDGWITDLSQIAKLKPLVEDEDARREFMEIKYQNKVRLAKYIKEHNGIDVDPRSIFDIQVKRLHEYKRQLLNILHIMYLYNQIKEHPEMSFYPRTFIFGAKAAAGYLRAKETIKLINSVADVVNNDRSINGKLKVVFIEDYRVSNAEILFAAADVSEQISTASKEASGTGNMTFMLNGAPTLGTMDGANVEIVHEVGEENAFIFGLSSQEVINYENNGGYNPTDVYFNDWEIKRVVDQLMDGTYSNGDHNMYINLYNSLLNTQCTDKADTYFILKDFRSYADAQKRVEEAYRDQQRWSKMAMMNTACSGKFTSDRTIEEYVRDIWHLEKVEVPSGQDLFE
;
A
#
# COMPACT_ATOMS: atom_id res chain seq x y z
N MET A 1 -6.13 35.04 -4.85
CA MET A 1 -6.36 35.53 -3.47
C MET A 1 -5.53 34.65 -2.57
N PHE A 2 -4.54 35.20 -1.88
CA PHE A 2 -3.77 34.42 -0.90
C PHE A 2 -4.74 33.77 0.09
N SER A 3 -4.53 32.52 0.39
CA SER A 3 -5.29 31.89 1.48
C SER A 3 -4.99 32.68 2.77
N LYS A 4 -5.97 32.86 3.63
CA LYS A 4 -5.77 33.52 4.93
C LYS A 4 -4.68 32.81 5.79
N ARG A 5 -4.25 31.61 5.38
CA ARG A 5 -3.25 30.77 6.10
C ARG A 5 -1.81 31.24 5.88
N PHE A 6 -1.50 31.84 4.73
CA PHE A 6 -0.14 32.31 4.41
C PHE A 6 -0.13 33.82 4.12
N GLU A 7 0.46 34.56 5.02
CA GLU A 7 0.86 35.92 4.68
C GLU A 7 2.21 35.83 3.95
N LYS A 8 2.23 36.25 2.69
CA LYS A 8 3.39 36.11 1.78
C LYS A 8 4.69 36.61 2.37
N LYS A 9 4.64 37.81 3.00
CA LYS A 9 5.82 38.46 3.58
C LYS A 9 6.37 37.68 4.77
N ALA A 10 5.46 37.18 5.65
CA ALA A 10 5.82 36.37 6.81
C ALA A 10 6.40 35.02 6.37
N PHE A 11 5.82 34.36 5.37
CA PHE A 11 6.33 33.12 4.82
C PHE A 11 7.74 33.27 4.26
N LYS A 12 7.97 34.31 3.45
CA LYS A 12 9.30 34.59 2.88
C LYS A 12 10.34 34.87 3.97
N ALA A 13 9.95 35.60 5.03
CA ALA A 13 10.82 35.84 6.17
C ALA A 13 11.14 34.53 6.91
N ALA A 14 10.15 33.67 7.15
CA ALA A 14 10.35 32.38 7.80
C ALA A 14 11.31 31.47 7.02
N VAL A 15 11.20 31.40 5.70
CA VAL A 15 12.15 30.64 4.87
C VAL A 15 13.57 31.17 5.01
N LYS A 16 13.76 32.50 4.96
CA LYS A 16 15.08 33.13 5.16
C LYS A 16 15.66 32.83 6.53
N ASP A 17 14.85 32.96 7.57
CA ASP A 17 15.27 32.70 8.94
C ASP A 17 15.63 31.24 9.15
N ASN A 18 14.88 30.30 8.56
CA ASN A 18 15.20 28.89 8.61
C ASN A 18 16.53 28.56 7.92
N VAL A 19 16.80 29.11 6.75
CA VAL A 19 18.11 28.94 6.07
C VAL A 19 19.24 29.46 6.96
N LYS A 20 19.07 30.65 7.52
CA LYS A 20 20.05 31.28 8.41
C LYS A 20 20.31 30.44 9.66
N THR A 21 19.25 30.03 10.35
CA THR A 21 19.37 29.38 11.66
C THR A 21 19.78 27.91 11.56
N LEU A 22 19.30 27.17 10.56
CA LEU A 22 19.64 25.77 10.38
C LEU A 22 21.02 25.58 9.74
N TYR A 23 21.42 26.47 8.79
CA TYR A 23 22.59 26.23 7.96
C TYR A 23 23.64 27.35 8.02
N ARG A 24 23.37 28.44 8.70
CA ARG A 24 24.25 29.62 8.75
C ARG A 24 24.60 30.12 7.34
N LYS A 25 23.57 30.22 6.48
CA LYS A 25 23.70 30.62 5.06
C LYS A 25 22.64 31.65 4.68
N THR A 26 22.89 32.31 3.56
CA THR A 26 21.87 33.07 2.85
C THR A 26 21.13 32.19 1.85
N ILE A 27 20.02 32.66 1.29
CA ILE A 27 19.23 31.94 0.29
C ILE A 27 20.11 31.54 -0.92
N ASP A 28 20.96 32.48 -1.39
CA ASP A 28 21.79 32.25 -2.57
C ASP A 28 22.91 31.22 -2.33
N GLU A 29 23.30 31.02 -1.09
CA GLU A 29 24.34 30.05 -0.70
C GLU A 29 23.76 28.66 -0.38
N ALA A 30 22.43 28.57 -0.16
CA ALA A 30 21.80 27.33 0.25
C ALA A 30 21.69 26.34 -0.92
N THR A 31 21.93 25.06 -0.62
CA THR A 31 21.68 23.99 -1.60
C THR A 31 20.19 23.76 -1.79
N PRO A 32 19.75 23.16 -2.91
CA PRO A 32 18.34 22.81 -3.09
C PRO A 32 17.77 21.98 -1.93
N GLN A 33 18.54 21.04 -1.39
CA GLN A 33 18.15 20.22 -0.22
C GLN A 33 17.93 21.07 1.04
N GLN A 34 18.82 22.05 1.28
CA GLN A 34 18.70 22.96 2.42
C GLN A 34 17.49 23.88 2.25
N LEU A 35 17.22 24.35 1.03
CA LEU A 35 16.01 25.12 0.71
C LEU A 35 14.74 24.29 0.92
N PHE A 36 14.75 23.01 0.53
CA PHE A 36 13.64 22.08 0.81
C PHE A 36 13.35 22.01 2.31
N GLN A 37 14.37 21.81 3.13
CA GLN A 37 14.21 21.77 4.58
C GLN A 37 13.65 23.09 5.13
N ALA A 38 14.21 24.21 4.72
CA ALA A 38 13.79 25.52 5.18
C ALA A 38 12.33 25.87 4.80
N VAL A 39 11.92 25.56 3.58
CA VAL A 39 10.56 25.72 3.10
C VAL A 39 9.60 24.79 3.86
N SER A 40 9.99 23.55 4.05
CA SER A 40 9.17 22.55 4.76
C SER A 40 8.93 22.93 6.22
N TYR A 41 9.93 23.45 6.91
CA TYR A 41 9.75 23.97 8.28
C TYR A 41 8.81 25.19 8.32
N ALA A 42 8.91 26.09 7.35
CA ALA A 42 8.00 27.25 7.26
C ALA A 42 6.53 26.82 7.00
N VAL A 43 6.33 25.78 6.19
CA VAL A 43 5.00 25.21 5.95
C VAL A 43 4.49 24.49 7.20
N LYS A 44 5.36 23.73 7.87
CA LYS A 44 5.02 23.04 9.11
C LYS A 44 4.55 23.98 10.22
N ASP A 45 5.18 25.12 10.36
CA ASP A 45 4.77 26.12 11.38
C ASP A 45 3.29 26.49 11.25
N VAL A 46 2.80 26.66 10.03
CA VAL A 46 1.37 26.91 9.76
C VAL A 46 0.51 25.69 10.03
N ILE A 47 0.99 24.49 9.70
CA ILE A 47 0.28 23.24 9.96
C ILE A 47 0.09 23.01 11.46
N ILE A 48 1.10 23.33 12.26
CA ILE A 48 1.07 23.10 13.73
C ILE A 48 -0.08 23.85 14.39
N ASP A 49 -0.39 25.06 13.99
CA ASP A 49 -1.49 25.84 14.57
C ASP A 49 -2.83 25.09 14.38
N ASP A 50 -3.10 24.66 13.16
CA ASP A 50 -4.30 23.86 12.87
C ASP A 50 -4.25 22.48 13.57
N TRP A 51 -3.08 21.88 13.71
CA TRP A 51 -2.90 20.58 14.37
C TRP A 51 -3.24 20.63 15.86
N ILE A 52 -2.79 21.69 16.55
CA ILE A 52 -3.11 21.94 17.95
C ILE A 52 -4.62 22.17 18.10
N GLU A 53 -5.23 23.01 17.24
CA GLU A 53 -6.66 23.27 17.31
C GLU A 53 -7.49 22.03 17.01
N THR A 54 -7.08 21.20 16.05
CA THR A 54 -7.72 19.92 15.77
C THR A 54 -7.77 19.03 17.02
N GLN A 55 -6.64 18.87 17.69
CA GLN A 55 -6.56 18.06 18.90
C GLN A 55 -7.45 18.62 20.01
N LYS A 56 -7.41 19.92 20.20
CA LYS A 56 -8.27 20.59 21.18
C LYS A 56 -9.76 20.37 20.90
N ARG A 57 -10.19 20.50 19.64
CA ARG A 57 -11.59 20.27 19.24
C ARG A 57 -12.03 18.83 19.46
N TYR A 58 -11.15 17.86 19.16
CA TYR A 58 -11.46 16.44 19.43
C TYR A 58 -11.61 16.18 20.94
N ASP A 59 -10.78 16.79 21.73
CA ASP A 59 -10.88 16.66 23.19
C ASP A 59 -12.13 17.36 23.76
N GLU A 60 -12.48 18.54 23.27
CA GLU A 60 -13.69 19.26 23.69
C GLU A 60 -14.98 18.54 23.31
N THR A 61 -15.05 18.01 22.11
CA THR A 61 -16.23 17.30 21.60
C THR A 61 -16.32 15.85 22.07
N ASP A 62 -15.27 15.37 22.75
CA ASP A 62 -15.16 13.96 23.16
C ASP A 62 -15.44 12.98 22.00
N ALA A 63 -14.82 13.28 20.87
CA ALA A 63 -15.10 12.60 19.63
C ALA A 63 -14.59 11.15 19.62
N LYS A 64 -15.43 10.24 19.11
CA LYS A 64 -14.97 8.87 18.80
C LYS A 64 -13.90 8.91 17.72
N THR A 65 -12.83 8.15 17.92
CA THR A 65 -11.64 8.15 17.05
C THR A 65 -11.37 6.76 16.51
N VAL A 66 -11.08 6.68 15.21
CA VAL A 66 -10.55 5.46 14.60
C VAL A 66 -9.03 5.43 14.70
N TYR A 67 -8.50 4.29 15.13
CA TYR A 67 -7.08 3.97 15.11
C TYR A 67 -6.84 2.95 14.01
N TYR A 68 -6.27 3.43 12.90
CA TYR A 68 -5.99 2.62 11.73
C TYR A 68 -4.61 1.98 11.89
N MET A 69 -4.60 0.68 12.22
CA MET A 69 -3.38 -0.10 12.49
C MET A 69 -2.89 -0.74 11.21
N SER A 70 -1.71 -0.36 10.76
CA SER A 70 -1.12 -0.90 9.54
C SER A 70 0.38 -1.10 9.69
N MET A 71 0.86 -2.22 9.14
CA MET A 71 2.29 -2.52 9.04
C MET A 71 3.00 -1.52 8.13
N GLU A 72 2.29 -0.91 7.19
CA GLU A 72 2.86 0.01 6.22
C GLU A 72 1.93 1.19 5.89
N PHE A 73 2.56 2.36 5.64
CA PHE A 73 1.92 3.57 5.14
C PHE A 73 2.76 4.14 4.00
N LEU A 74 2.32 3.95 2.77
CA LEU A 74 3.03 4.41 1.58
C LEU A 74 2.66 5.87 1.27
N MET A 75 3.23 6.79 2.03
CA MET A 75 2.84 8.20 2.02
C MET A 75 3.30 8.97 0.79
N GLY A 76 4.46 8.63 0.24
CA GLY A 76 5.09 9.44 -0.79
C GLY A 76 5.69 10.72 -0.22
N ARG A 77 5.92 11.73 -1.09
CA ARG A 77 6.41 13.05 -0.69
C ARG A 77 5.30 13.87 -0.03
N ALA A 78 5.64 14.66 0.97
CA ALA A 78 4.69 15.39 1.81
C ALA A 78 4.49 16.86 1.41
N LEU A 79 5.55 17.58 1.03
CA LEU A 79 5.49 19.03 0.86
C LEU A 79 4.40 19.48 -0.13
N GLY A 80 4.44 18.99 -1.35
CA GLY A 80 3.50 19.39 -2.41
C GLY A 80 2.06 19.00 -2.09
N ASN A 81 1.85 17.79 -1.56
CA ASN A 81 0.53 17.33 -1.17
C ASN A 81 -0.05 18.15 -0.01
N ASN A 82 0.76 18.48 0.98
CA ASN A 82 0.35 19.37 2.08
C ASN A 82 -0.04 20.76 1.56
N LEU A 83 0.74 21.34 0.66
CA LEU A 83 0.43 22.64 0.05
C LEU A 83 -0.89 22.61 -0.74
N ILE A 84 -1.17 21.53 -1.46
CA ILE A 84 -2.45 21.37 -2.16
C ILE A 84 -3.60 21.29 -1.17
N ASN A 85 -3.50 20.46 -0.14
CA ASN A 85 -4.54 20.29 0.85
C ASN A 85 -4.76 21.55 1.70
N MET A 86 -3.71 22.33 1.93
CA MET A 86 -3.82 23.66 2.55
C MET A 86 -4.40 24.73 1.61
N THR A 87 -4.64 24.41 0.35
CA THR A 87 -5.05 25.35 -0.70
C THR A 87 -4.05 26.51 -0.93
N ALA A 88 -2.77 26.22 -0.68
CA ALA A 88 -1.69 27.20 -0.67
C ALA A 88 -0.62 26.98 -1.75
N TYR A 89 -0.76 25.95 -2.60
CA TYR A 89 0.29 25.58 -3.55
C TYR A 89 0.70 26.71 -4.48
N LYS A 90 -0.28 27.39 -5.09
CA LYS A 90 -0.03 28.50 -6.03
C LYS A 90 0.59 29.71 -5.32
N ASP A 91 0.10 30.03 -4.13
CA ASP A 91 0.59 31.16 -3.35
C ASP A 91 2.05 30.96 -2.89
N VAL A 92 2.37 29.77 -2.42
CA VAL A 92 3.73 29.41 -2.00
C VAL A 92 4.68 29.37 -3.20
N LYS A 93 4.24 28.80 -4.33
CA LYS A 93 5.01 28.79 -5.56
C LYS A 93 5.39 30.20 -6.00
N GLU A 94 4.42 31.14 -6.04
CA GLU A 94 4.66 32.54 -6.38
C GLU A 94 5.63 33.20 -5.39
N ALA A 95 5.44 33.00 -4.10
CA ALA A 95 6.33 33.56 -3.08
C ALA A 95 7.79 33.07 -3.23
N LEU A 96 7.98 31.80 -3.58
CA LEU A 96 9.30 31.22 -3.82
C LEU A 96 9.92 31.73 -5.12
N GLU A 97 9.15 31.88 -6.19
CA GLU A 97 9.62 32.43 -7.45
C GLU A 97 10.16 33.87 -7.25
N GLU A 98 9.51 34.68 -6.42
CA GLU A 98 10.02 36.02 -6.04
C GLU A 98 11.34 35.97 -5.25
N MET A 99 11.70 34.81 -4.72
CA MET A 99 12.99 34.55 -4.06
C MET A 99 13.99 33.83 -4.96
N ASN A 100 13.69 33.67 -6.26
CA ASN A 100 14.43 32.86 -7.22
C ASN A 100 14.55 31.39 -6.82
N ILE A 101 13.52 30.82 -6.16
CA ILE A 101 13.44 29.42 -5.78
C ILE A 101 12.35 28.75 -6.63
N ASP A 102 12.71 27.66 -7.32
CA ASP A 102 11.76 26.87 -8.09
C ASP A 102 11.20 25.77 -7.17
N LEU A 103 9.88 25.82 -6.91
CA LEU A 103 9.20 24.84 -6.06
C LEU A 103 9.33 23.39 -6.61
N ASN A 104 9.33 23.20 -7.92
CA ASN A 104 9.49 21.88 -8.51
C ASN A 104 10.86 21.27 -8.18
N VAL A 105 11.91 22.08 -8.24
CA VAL A 105 13.28 21.64 -7.84
C VAL A 105 13.32 21.30 -6.35
N ILE A 106 12.61 22.06 -5.54
CA ILE A 106 12.52 21.84 -4.09
C ILE A 106 11.78 20.54 -3.79
N GLU A 107 10.63 20.29 -4.41
CA GLU A 107 9.88 19.05 -4.26
C GLU A 107 10.70 17.81 -4.64
N ASP A 108 11.55 17.90 -5.67
CA ASP A 108 12.40 16.81 -6.12
C ASP A 108 13.51 16.43 -5.12
N GLN A 109 13.80 17.30 -4.16
CA GLN A 109 14.77 17.00 -3.10
C GLN A 109 14.19 16.12 -1.99
N GLU A 110 12.86 16.07 -1.87
CA GLU A 110 12.21 15.25 -0.83
C GLU A 110 12.28 13.77 -1.20
N PRO A 111 12.85 12.90 -0.34
CA PRO A 111 12.74 11.46 -0.51
C PRO A 111 11.30 11.00 -0.21
N ASP A 112 10.82 9.98 -0.90
CA ASP A 112 9.59 9.31 -0.48
C ASP A 112 9.81 8.72 0.92
N ALA A 113 8.84 8.89 1.80
CA ALA A 113 8.89 8.28 3.13
C ALA A 113 8.87 6.75 2.99
N ALA A 114 9.91 6.07 3.45
CA ALA A 114 10.08 4.62 3.30
C ALA A 114 9.29 3.82 4.34
N LEU A 115 8.02 4.17 4.53
CA LEU A 115 7.10 3.58 5.51
C LEU A 115 6.14 2.56 4.89
N GLY A 116 6.28 2.28 3.61
CA GLY A 116 5.39 1.37 2.89
C GLY A 116 6.03 0.78 1.65
N ASN A 117 5.31 -0.14 1.03
CA ASN A 117 5.83 -0.90 -0.11
C ASN A 117 4.85 -1.00 -1.28
N GLY A 118 3.58 -1.30 -1.03
CA GLY A 118 2.63 -1.62 -2.10
C GLY A 118 1.22 -1.10 -1.85
N GLY A 119 0.24 -1.80 -2.45
CA GLY A 119 -1.16 -1.40 -2.44
C GLY A 119 -1.78 -1.25 -1.05
N LEU A 120 -1.44 -2.14 -0.13
CA LEU A 120 -1.92 -2.08 1.26
C LEU A 120 -1.48 -0.78 1.96
N GLY A 121 -0.21 -0.42 1.81
CA GLY A 121 0.35 0.81 2.40
C GLY A 121 -0.17 2.07 1.71
N ARG A 122 -0.37 2.03 0.38
CA ARG A 122 -0.93 3.18 -0.32
C ARG A 122 -2.40 3.40 0.03
N LEU A 123 -3.17 2.32 0.20
CA LEU A 123 -4.55 2.41 0.66
C LEU A 123 -4.63 3.08 2.03
N ALA A 124 -3.78 2.67 2.97
CA ALA A 124 -3.70 3.29 4.30
C ALA A 124 -3.43 4.79 4.21
N ALA A 125 -2.51 5.21 3.35
CA ALA A 125 -2.20 6.63 3.12
C ALA A 125 -3.40 7.39 2.51
N CYS A 126 -4.08 6.82 1.52
CA CYS A 126 -5.29 7.41 0.94
C CYS A 126 -6.41 7.55 1.98
N PHE A 127 -6.58 6.57 2.85
CA PHE A 127 -7.59 6.60 3.90
C PHE A 127 -7.33 7.70 4.92
N LEU A 128 -6.07 7.92 5.30
CA LEU A 128 -5.71 9.03 6.18
C LEU A 128 -6.03 10.39 5.55
N ASP A 129 -5.70 10.58 4.28
CA ASP A 129 -6.04 11.79 3.52
C ASP A 129 -7.56 12.02 3.51
N SER A 130 -8.35 11.00 3.20
CA SER A 130 -9.80 11.07 3.17
C SER A 130 -10.42 11.33 4.54
N LEU A 131 -9.93 10.67 5.60
CA LEU A 131 -10.41 10.90 6.96
C LEU A 131 -10.23 12.36 7.38
N ALA A 132 -9.06 12.94 7.12
CA ALA A 132 -8.80 14.35 7.43
C ALA A 132 -9.67 15.29 6.57
N THR A 133 -9.78 15.03 5.28
CA THR A 133 -10.58 15.86 4.36
C THR A 133 -12.08 15.82 4.70
N LEU A 134 -12.58 14.69 5.20
CA LEU A 134 -13.98 14.50 5.58
C LEU A 134 -14.28 14.88 7.05
N ASN A 135 -13.36 15.49 7.75
CA ASN A 135 -13.51 15.92 9.15
C ASN A 135 -13.70 14.78 10.17
N TYR A 136 -13.15 13.61 9.93
CA TYR A 136 -13.24 12.49 10.86
C TYR A 136 -12.00 12.35 11.75
N PRO A 137 -12.19 12.22 13.08
CA PRO A 137 -11.07 11.97 14.00
C PRO A 137 -10.38 10.63 13.74
N ALA A 138 -9.08 10.64 13.47
CA ALA A 138 -8.34 9.44 13.15
C ALA A 138 -6.86 9.53 13.55
N TYR A 139 -6.30 8.37 13.91
CA TYR A 139 -4.86 8.12 14.00
C TYR A 139 -4.49 7.01 13.05
N GLY A 140 -3.38 7.19 12.30
CA GLY A 140 -2.65 6.07 11.72
C GLY A 140 -1.61 5.60 12.75
N CYS A 141 -1.44 4.28 12.89
CA CYS A 141 -0.46 3.70 13.81
C CYS A 141 0.40 2.67 13.08
N GLY A 142 1.71 2.86 13.11
CA GLY A 142 2.67 1.98 12.42
C GLY A 142 4.08 2.09 13.01
N ILE A 143 5.06 1.68 12.22
CA ILE A 143 6.48 1.67 12.59
C ILE A 143 7.23 2.73 11.78
N ARG A 144 8.14 3.45 12.44
CA ARG A 144 9.07 4.38 11.80
C ARG A 144 10.29 3.59 11.31
N TYR A 145 10.16 2.99 10.11
CA TYR A 145 11.27 2.24 9.52
C TYR A 145 12.42 3.17 9.15
N ARG A 146 13.64 2.77 9.48
CA ARG A 146 14.84 3.55 9.16
C ARG A 146 15.26 3.42 7.70
N TYR A 147 15.06 2.24 7.12
CA TYR A 147 15.47 1.90 5.75
C TYR A 147 14.33 1.38 4.89
N GLY A 148 13.10 1.36 5.40
CA GLY A 148 11.95 0.83 4.69
C GLY A 148 12.11 -0.62 4.27
N MET A 149 11.58 -0.97 3.10
CA MET A 149 11.77 -2.31 2.54
C MET A 149 13.16 -2.44 1.90
N PHE A 150 13.44 -1.67 0.90
CA PHE A 150 14.74 -1.44 0.24
C PHE A 150 14.56 -0.43 -0.89
N LYS A 151 15.67 0.15 -1.33
CA LYS A 151 15.77 0.86 -2.60
C LYS A 151 16.24 -0.13 -3.67
N GLN A 152 15.53 -0.18 -4.79
CA GLN A 152 15.89 -1.08 -5.87
C GLN A 152 16.93 -0.45 -6.79
N LYS A 153 18.00 -1.20 -7.04
CA LYS A 153 18.95 -0.94 -8.10
C LYS A 153 18.88 -2.05 -9.13
N ILE A 154 19.08 -1.72 -10.39
CA ILE A 154 19.21 -2.70 -11.46
C ILE A 154 20.67 -2.75 -11.89
N LYS A 155 21.31 -3.90 -11.69
CA LYS A 155 22.69 -4.15 -12.10
C LYS A 155 22.72 -5.37 -13.02
N ASP A 156 23.22 -5.18 -14.23
CA ASP A 156 23.28 -6.25 -15.25
C ASP A 156 21.90 -6.90 -15.49
N GLY A 157 20.83 -6.12 -15.37
CA GLY A 157 19.45 -6.57 -15.51
C GLY A 157 18.85 -7.20 -14.26
N TYR A 158 19.63 -7.44 -13.21
CA TYR A 158 19.17 -8.03 -11.95
C TYR A 158 18.73 -6.97 -10.94
N GLN A 159 17.70 -7.26 -10.16
CA GLN A 159 17.39 -6.48 -8.98
C GLN A 159 18.47 -6.66 -7.92
N VAL A 160 18.97 -5.55 -7.40
CA VAL A 160 19.85 -5.47 -6.24
C VAL A 160 19.18 -4.60 -5.19
N GLU A 161 19.06 -5.11 -3.97
CA GLU A 161 18.46 -4.40 -2.85
C GLU A 161 19.53 -3.62 -2.10
N VAL A 162 19.30 -2.32 -1.90
CA VAL A 162 20.14 -1.45 -1.08
C VAL A 162 19.28 -0.72 -0.04
N PRO A 163 19.87 -0.32 1.10
CA PRO A 163 19.11 0.42 2.11
C PRO A 163 18.53 1.72 1.54
N ASP A 164 17.26 1.98 1.84
CA ASP A 164 16.62 3.26 1.53
C ASP A 164 16.80 4.22 2.71
N ASN A 165 17.90 4.94 2.72
CA ASN A 165 18.27 5.85 3.80
C ASN A 165 17.51 7.19 3.70
N TRP A 166 16.20 7.14 3.72
CA TRP A 166 15.32 8.29 3.55
C TRP A 166 15.40 9.33 4.70
N LEU A 167 15.86 8.90 5.87
CA LEU A 167 16.03 9.76 7.05
C LEU A 167 17.43 10.39 7.16
N LYS A 168 18.29 10.24 6.16
CA LYS A 168 19.67 10.75 6.18
C LYS A 168 19.74 12.23 6.54
N GLU A 169 18.88 13.04 5.94
CA GLU A 169 18.80 14.50 6.19
C GLU A 169 17.69 14.87 7.19
N GLY A 170 17.11 13.87 7.86
CA GLY A 170 15.94 14.06 8.74
C GLY A 170 14.62 14.20 7.98
N ASN A 171 13.53 14.18 8.73
CA ASN A 171 12.18 14.43 8.20
C ASN A 171 11.64 15.72 8.82
N PRO A 172 11.50 16.82 8.06
CA PRO A 172 11.08 18.10 8.62
C PRO A 172 9.65 18.11 9.15
N PHE A 173 8.79 17.17 8.69
CA PHE A 173 7.38 17.13 9.10
C PHE A 173 7.11 16.30 10.35
N GLU A 174 8.05 15.47 10.80
CA GLU A 174 7.83 14.66 12.02
C GLU A 174 8.13 15.43 13.29
N ILE A 175 7.43 15.07 14.37
CA ILE A 175 7.68 15.55 15.73
C ILE A 175 7.86 14.35 16.64
N ARG A 176 9.01 14.26 17.30
CA ARG A 176 9.29 13.26 18.33
C ARG A 176 8.50 13.59 19.60
N ARG A 177 7.80 12.60 20.16
CA ARG A 177 6.95 12.74 21.33
C ARG A 177 7.42 11.82 22.46
N GLU A 178 8.57 12.13 23.02
CA GLU A 178 9.20 11.34 24.09
C GLU A 178 8.27 11.14 25.29
N GLU A 179 7.42 12.14 25.58
CA GLU A 179 6.45 12.11 26.68
C GLU A 179 5.39 11.01 26.58
N TYR A 180 5.26 10.40 25.42
CA TYR A 180 4.34 9.27 25.16
C TYR A 180 5.05 7.93 24.97
N ALA A 181 6.33 7.84 25.32
CA ALA A 181 7.10 6.60 25.21
C ALA A 181 6.46 5.47 26.02
N LYS A 182 6.54 4.24 25.49
CA LYS A 182 5.95 3.04 26.10
C LYS A 182 6.95 1.88 26.12
N GLU A 183 7.01 1.16 27.23
CA GLU A 183 7.78 -0.08 27.32
C GLU A 183 7.04 -1.22 26.63
N VAL A 184 7.75 -2.00 25.80
CA VAL A 184 7.23 -3.23 25.17
C VAL A 184 8.14 -4.39 25.54
N ARG A 185 7.55 -5.50 26.02
CA ARG A 185 8.25 -6.68 26.56
C ARG A 185 8.12 -7.87 25.64
N PHE A 186 9.21 -8.64 25.54
CA PHE A 186 9.28 -9.86 24.73
C PHE A 186 9.88 -11.01 25.53
N GLY A 187 9.41 -12.21 25.30
CA GLY A 187 10.00 -13.43 25.86
C GLY A 187 9.80 -13.61 27.36
N GLY A 188 10.70 -14.32 27.95
CA GLY A 188 10.63 -14.67 29.36
C GLY A 188 9.64 -15.79 29.68
N ASN A 189 9.19 -15.82 30.89
CA ASN A 189 8.21 -16.79 31.41
C ASN A 189 7.13 -16.08 32.20
N ILE A 190 5.98 -16.71 32.33
CA ILE A 190 4.85 -16.18 33.10
C ILE A 190 4.75 -16.94 34.42
N ARG A 191 4.87 -16.21 35.53
CA ARG A 191 4.60 -16.71 36.87
C ARG A 191 3.17 -16.35 37.26
N PHE A 192 2.46 -17.33 37.73
CA PHE A 192 1.12 -17.16 38.27
C PHE A 192 1.16 -17.03 39.79
N GLU A 193 0.41 -16.09 40.33
CA GLU A 193 0.14 -15.96 41.75
C GLU A 193 -1.27 -15.41 42.00
N LYS A 194 -1.79 -15.63 43.18
CA LYS A 194 -3.03 -14.97 43.61
C LYS A 194 -2.71 -13.70 44.41
N ASP A 195 -3.33 -12.62 44.05
CA ASP A 195 -3.24 -11.39 44.79
C ASP A 195 -3.76 -11.62 46.22
N PRO A 196 -2.97 -11.40 47.26
CA PRO A 196 -3.35 -11.73 48.65
C PRO A 196 -4.48 -10.82 49.19
N VAL A 197 -4.72 -9.66 48.59
CA VAL A 197 -5.74 -8.70 49.01
C VAL A 197 -7.05 -8.93 48.30
N THR A 198 -7.01 -9.13 46.97
CA THR A 198 -8.20 -9.22 46.12
C THR A 198 -8.61 -10.67 45.80
N GLY A 199 -7.72 -11.63 46.03
CA GLY A 199 -7.93 -13.04 45.64
C GLY A 199 -7.93 -13.29 44.13
N LYS A 200 -7.67 -12.23 43.30
CA LYS A 200 -7.64 -12.34 41.84
C LYS A 200 -6.34 -12.98 41.36
N ASP A 201 -6.43 -13.63 40.22
CA ASP A 201 -5.27 -14.18 39.53
C ASP A 201 -4.39 -13.05 39.00
N LYS A 202 -3.09 -13.15 39.25
CA LYS A 202 -2.07 -12.20 38.80
C LYS A 202 -1.03 -12.92 37.96
N PHE A 203 -0.78 -12.43 36.79
CA PHE A 203 0.20 -12.96 35.84
C PHE A 203 1.39 -12.01 35.76
N ILE A 204 2.57 -12.51 36.09
CA ILE A 204 3.81 -11.74 36.16
C ILE A 204 4.78 -12.27 35.12
N GLN A 205 5.19 -11.40 34.21
CA GLN A 205 6.24 -11.73 33.25
C GLN A 205 7.61 -11.52 33.89
N GLU A 206 8.44 -12.56 33.83
CA GLU A 206 9.80 -12.57 34.39
C GLU A 206 10.81 -12.94 33.29
N ASN A 207 12.07 -12.51 33.48
CA ASN A 207 13.18 -12.82 32.56
C ASN A 207 12.93 -12.38 31.11
N TYR A 208 12.19 -11.28 30.92
CA TYR A 208 11.85 -10.73 29.63
C TYR A 208 12.93 -9.79 29.11
N GLU A 209 12.97 -9.59 27.80
CA GLU A 209 13.63 -8.48 27.15
C GLU A 209 12.62 -7.34 26.96
N SER A 210 13.08 -6.09 27.00
CA SER A 210 12.21 -4.97 26.72
C SER A 210 12.89 -3.87 25.94
N VAL A 211 12.08 -3.10 25.23
CA VAL A 211 12.50 -1.92 24.47
C VAL A 211 11.57 -0.77 24.79
N MET A 212 12.06 0.45 24.64
CA MET A 212 11.25 1.65 24.73
C MET A 212 10.76 2.02 23.34
N ALA A 213 9.44 2.04 23.15
CA ALA A 213 8.80 2.57 21.94
C ALA A 213 8.59 4.07 22.10
N VAL A 214 9.16 4.86 21.19
CA VAL A 214 9.06 6.33 21.19
C VAL A 214 8.30 6.77 19.94
N PRO A 215 7.16 7.46 20.05
CA PRO A 215 6.38 7.85 18.90
C PRO A 215 6.92 9.11 18.23
N TYR A 216 6.81 9.12 16.91
CA TYR A 216 7.00 10.27 16.02
C TYR A 216 5.69 10.56 15.34
N ASP A 217 5.20 11.79 15.49
CA ASP A 217 3.93 12.21 14.91
C ASP A 217 4.16 12.97 13.59
N MET A 218 3.44 12.59 12.55
CA MET A 218 3.43 13.25 11.23
C MET A 218 2.04 13.82 10.97
N PRO A 219 1.93 15.06 10.45
CA PRO A 219 0.65 15.69 10.18
C PRO A 219 -0.02 15.10 8.94
N ILE A 220 -1.31 14.87 9.02
CA ILE A 220 -2.18 14.49 7.91
C ILE A 220 -3.18 15.62 7.68
N VAL A 221 -2.89 16.43 6.69
CA VAL A 221 -3.64 17.67 6.40
C VAL A 221 -4.87 17.37 5.55
N GLY A 222 -6.04 17.76 6.01
CA GLY A 222 -7.28 17.71 5.24
C GLY A 222 -7.35 18.85 4.20
N TYR A 223 -8.10 18.60 3.13
CA TYR A 223 -8.24 19.57 2.05
C TYR A 223 -9.18 20.73 2.46
N GLY A 224 -8.63 21.91 2.61
CA GLY A 224 -9.38 23.17 2.77
C GLY A 224 -10.20 23.32 4.05
N ASN A 225 -9.99 22.49 5.10
CA ASN A 225 -10.88 22.42 6.25
C ASN A 225 -10.21 22.60 7.62
N HIS A 226 -8.95 22.97 7.68
CA HIS A 226 -8.16 23.14 8.92
C HIS A 226 -7.99 21.88 9.77
N VAL A 227 -8.44 20.71 9.32
CA VAL A 227 -8.23 19.45 10.03
C VAL A 227 -6.82 18.95 9.79
N VAL A 228 -6.14 18.60 10.87
CA VAL A 228 -4.83 17.94 10.82
C VAL A 228 -4.89 16.72 11.74
N ASN A 229 -5.04 15.55 11.16
CA ASN A 229 -4.94 14.27 11.86
C ASN A 229 -3.48 13.83 12.03
N THR A 230 -3.25 12.77 12.77
CA THR A 230 -1.93 12.29 13.13
C THR A 230 -1.65 10.90 12.57
N LEU A 231 -0.51 10.76 11.89
CA LEU A 231 0.14 9.47 11.67
C LEU A 231 1.22 9.30 12.75
N ARG A 232 1.00 8.35 13.66
CA ARG A 232 1.94 8.05 14.73
C ARG A 232 2.73 6.80 14.39
N VAL A 233 4.03 6.95 14.22
CA VAL A 233 4.96 5.85 13.91
C VAL A 233 5.98 5.71 15.02
N TRP A 234 6.25 4.47 15.41
CA TRP A 234 7.05 4.14 16.60
C TRP A 234 8.49 3.81 16.23
N ASP A 235 9.42 4.45 16.89
CA ASP A 235 10.85 4.12 16.92
C ASP A 235 11.17 3.27 18.15
N ALA A 236 12.21 2.45 18.10
CA ALA A 236 12.66 1.61 19.21
C ALA A 236 13.96 2.13 19.79
N LYS A 237 13.99 2.24 21.10
CA LYS A 237 15.17 2.65 21.89
C LYS A 237 15.49 1.58 22.95
N PRO A 238 16.75 1.42 23.35
CA PRO A 238 17.08 0.57 24.49
C PRO A 238 16.52 1.17 25.78
N ILE A 239 16.16 0.31 26.75
CA ILE A 239 15.73 0.74 28.08
C ILE A 239 16.92 1.18 28.91
N THR A 240 18.04 0.48 28.77
CA THR A 240 19.28 0.79 29.48
C THR A 240 20.15 1.71 28.65
N ASP A 241 20.73 2.69 29.28
CA ASP A 241 21.71 3.54 28.63
C ASP A 241 22.95 2.76 28.18
N PHE A 242 23.76 3.41 27.36
CA PHE A 242 25.05 2.92 26.91
C PHE A 242 25.86 2.33 28.07
N LYS A 243 26.34 1.09 27.92
CA LYS A 243 27.10 0.40 28.95
C LYS A 243 28.57 0.88 28.99
N LEU A 244 28.81 1.99 29.66
CA LEU A 244 30.13 2.60 29.75
C LEU A 244 31.18 1.68 30.38
N ASP A 245 30.80 0.88 31.37
CA ASP A 245 31.68 -0.09 32.02
C ASP A 245 32.17 -1.18 31.04
N GLU A 246 31.33 -1.67 30.13
CA GLU A 246 31.74 -2.61 29.09
C GLU A 246 32.64 -1.94 28.05
N PHE A 247 32.33 -0.69 27.70
CA PHE A 247 33.18 0.11 26.81
C PHE A 247 34.58 0.31 27.38
N ASP A 248 34.66 0.68 28.64
CA ASP A 248 35.95 0.90 29.33
C ASP A 248 36.79 -0.38 29.45
N ARG A 249 36.15 -1.54 29.44
CA ARG A 249 36.84 -2.85 29.41
C ARG A 249 37.24 -3.28 27.99
N GLY A 250 36.95 -2.48 26.97
CA GLY A 250 37.23 -2.81 25.57
C GLY A 250 36.20 -3.72 24.92
N ASN A 251 35.07 -3.98 25.58
CA ASN A 251 33.97 -4.81 25.05
C ASN A 251 32.99 -3.96 24.25
N TYR A 252 33.43 -3.31 23.19
CA TYR A 252 32.67 -2.33 22.40
C TYR A 252 31.35 -2.85 21.85
N HIS A 253 31.34 -4.08 21.32
CA HIS A 253 30.10 -4.69 20.80
C HIS A 253 29.06 -4.89 21.88
N LYS A 254 29.48 -5.30 23.08
CA LYS A 254 28.60 -5.52 24.22
C LYS A 254 28.05 -4.22 24.81
N ALA A 255 28.87 -3.16 24.71
CA ALA A 255 28.46 -1.81 25.16
C ALA A 255 27.26 -1.27 24.35
N VAL A 256 27.07 -1.65 23.07
CA VAL A 256 26.01 -1.19 22.16
C VAL A 256 25.03 -2.29 21.80
N GLU A 257 25.10 -3.46 22.40
CA GLU A 257 24.28 -4.63 22.05
C GLU A 257 22.77 -4.34 22.18
N GLN A 258 22.34 -3.74 23.27
CA GLN A 258 20.94 -3.40 23.52
C GLN A 258 20.41 -2.38 22.51
N GLU A 259 21.22 -1.39 22.17
CA GLU A 259 20.89 -0.41 21.15
C GLU A 259 20.69 -1.06 19.78
N ASN A 260 21.60 -1.96 19.40
CA ASN A 260 21.52 -2.67 18.14
C ASN A 260 20.29 -3.59 18.07
N LEU A 261 19.98 -4.32 19.14
CA LEU A 261 18.79 -5.17 19.20
C LEU A 261 17.50 -4.35 19.07
N ALA A 262 17.42 -3.18 19.72
CA ALA A 262 16.29 -2.28 19.57
C ALA A 262 16.16 -1.77 18.13
N LYS A 263 17.25 -1.32 17.52
CA LYS A 263 17.28 -0.82 16.11
C LYS A 263 16.78 -1.84 15.12
N LEU A 264 17.12 -3.11 15.27
CA LEU A 264 16.68 -4.18 14.34
C LEU A 264 15.16 -4.25 14.18
N ILE A 265 14.41 -3.96 15.24
CA ILE A 265 12.94 -3.99 15.20
C ILE A 265 12.39 -3.00 14.18
N VAL A 266 13.03 -1.86 14.02
CA VAL A 266 12.54 -0.74 13.18
C VAL A 266 13.39 -0.47 11.94
N ASP A 267 14.36 -1.32 11.63
CA ASP A 267 15.25 -1.08 10.50
C ASP A 267 14.56 -1.33 9.16
N VAL A 268 13.94 -2.50 8.98
CA VAL A 268 13.47 -2.97 7.67
C VAL A 268 12.01 -3.40 7.71
N LEU A 269 11.23 -2.91 6.75
CA LEU A 269 9.86 -3.37 6.47
C LEU A 269 9.92 -4.74 5.78
N TYR A 270 9.16 -5.70 6.26
CA TYR A 270 9.11 -7.08 5.74
C TYR A 270 10.50 -7.73 5.64
N PRO A 271 11.20 -7.95 6.77
CA PRO A 271 12.43 -8.73 6.77
C PRO A 271 12.23 -10.08 6.07
N ASN A 272 13.27 -10.57 5.41
CA ASN A 272 13.25 -11.89 4.79
C ASN A 272 12.92 -12.96 5.83
N ASP A 273 11.83 -13.70 5.63
CA ASP A 273 11.29 -14.71 6.55
C ASP A 273 11.49 -16.16 6.08
N ASN A 274 12.44 -16.38 5.15
CA ASN A 274 12.84 -17.73 4.74
C ASN A 274 13.56 -18.49 5.85
N HIS A 275 13.89 -17.84 6.96
CA HIS A 275 14.55 -18.41 8.12
C HIS A 275 13.85 -18.01 9.43
N TYR A 276 14.10 -18.76 10.49
CA TYR A 276 13.46 -18.58 11.80
C TYR A 276 13.65 -17.17 12.37
N SER A 277 14.86 -16.62 12.33
CA SER A 277 15.15 -15.28 12.87
C SER A 277 14.36 -14.18 12.16
N GLY A 278 14.14 -14.31 10.87
CA GLY A 278 13.32 -13.35 10.11
C GLY A 278 11.84 -13.42 10.48
N LYS A 279 11.33 -14.64 10.69
CA LYS A 279 9.95 -14.82 11.19
C LYS A 279 9.78 -14.23 12.59
N GLU A 280 10.73 -14.50 13.48
CA GLU A 280 10.74 -13.93 14.83
C GLU A 280 10.76 -12.41 14.80
N LEU A 281 11.62 -11.80 13.97
CA LEU A 281 11.70 -10.36 13.83
C LEU A 281 10.39 -9.75 13.32
N ARG A 282 9.74 -10.36 12.35
CA ARG A 282 8.44 -9.90 11.85
C ARG A 282 7.35 -9.92 12.92
N LEU A 283 7.27 -11.00 13.70
CA LEU A 283 6.31 -11.07 14.81
C LEU A 283 6.64 -10.03 15.89
N LYS A 284 7.91 -9.82 16.18
CA LYS A 284 8.41 -8.81 17.10
C LYS A 284 7.99 -7.39 16.67
N GLN A 285 8.10 -7.07 15.38
CA GLN A 285 7.64 -5.81 14.81
C GLN A 285 6.14 -5.59 15.00
N GLN A 286 5.34 -6.59 14.72
CA GLN A 286 3.88 -6.52 14.86
C GLN A 286 3.49 -6.24 16.30
N TYR A 287 4.01 -7.00 17.24
CA TYR A 287 3.71 -6.80 18.67
C TYR A 287 4.22 -5.45 19.18
N PHE A 288 5.40 -5.03 18.73
CA PHE A 288 6.02 -3.77 19.14
C PHE A 288 5.10 -2.57 18.90
N PHE A 289 4.67 -2.33 17.66
CA PHE A 289 3.86 -1.15 17.39
C PHE A 289 2.43 -1.27 17.91
N ILE A 290 1.89 -2.47 17.95
CA ILE A 290 0.54 -2.72 18.47
C ILE A 290 0.48 -2.49 19.98
N SER A 291 1.40 -3.07 20.72
CA SER A 291 1.43 -2.87 22.18
C SER A 291 1.62 -1.41 22.55
N ALA A 292 2.57 -0.73 21.91
CA ALA A 292 2.80 0.70 22.13
C ALA A 292 1.57 1.54 21.82
N SER A 293 0.91 1.28 20.67
CA SER A 293 -0.28 2.01 20.24
C SER A 293 -1.47 1.80 21.19
N LEU A 294 -1.71 0.56 21.62
CA LEU A 294 -2.80 0.23 22.54
C LEU A 294 -2.58 0.83 23.92
N GLN A 295 -1.36 0.77 24.45
CA GLN A 295 -1.01 1.41 25.73
C GLN A 295 -1.30 2.92 25.67
N ALA A 296 -0.88 3.58 24.59
CA ALA A 296 -1.08 5.02 24.42
C ALA A 296 -2.56 5.41 24.29
N LEU A 297 -3.35 4.65 23.54
CA LEU A 297 -4.77 4.97 23.36
C LEU A 297 -5.58 4.73 24.65
N ILE A 298 -5.25 3.69 25.42
CA ILE A 298 -5.90 3.43 26.71
C ILE A 298 -5.56 4.54 27.71
N GLU A 299 -4.30 4.94 27.77
CA GLU A 299 -3.88 6.06 28.62
C GLU A 299 -4.61 7.36 28.27
N LYS A 300 -4.72 7.68 26.97
CA LYS A 300 -5.48 8.83 26.49
C LYS A 300 -6.95 8.76 26.89
N TYR A 301 -7.58 7.60 26.70
CA TYR A 301 -8.96 7.35 27.08
C TYR A 301 -9.17 7.59 28.59
N LYS A 302 -8.30 7.03 29.43
CA LYS A 302 -8.40 7.11 30.89
C LYS A 302 -8.24 8.53 31.45
N LYS A 303 -7.56 9.42 30.73
CA LYS A 303 -7.47 10.85 31.15
C LYS A 303 -8.82 11.52 31.23
N LYS A 304 -9.80 11.04 30.49
CA LYS A 304 -11.13 11.65 30.41
C LYS A 304 -12.24 10.75 30.93
N HIS A 305 -12.08 9.44 30.82
CA HIS A 305 -13.10 8.45 31.15
C HIS A 305 -12.64 7.51 32.25
N GLY A 306 -13.50 7.30 33.24
CA GLY A 306 -13.19 6.43 34.38
C GLY A 306 -13.49 4.94 34.16
N ASP A 307 -14.41 4.61 33.26
CA ASP A 307 -14.86 3.24 33.02
C ASP A 307 -14.32 2.68 31.69
N ILE A 308 -13.28 1.87 31.79
CA ILE A 308 -12.63 1.26 30.61
C ILE A 308 -13.55 0.25 29.86
N ARG A 309 -14.61 -0.24 30.49
CA ARG A 309 -15.59 -1.15 29.86
C ARG A 309 -16.35 -0.47 28.74
N LYS A 310 -16.32 0.86 28.67
CA LYS A 310 -16.96 1.68 27.63
C LYS A 310 -15.98 2.16 26.56
N LEU A 311 -14.79 1.58 26.48
CA LEU A 311 -13.75 1.97 25.51
C LEU A 311 -14.29 1.99 24.07
N TYR A 312 -15.09 1.00 23.69
CA TYR A 312 -15.64 0.86 22.34
C TYR A 312 -16.60 2.01 21.95
N GLU A 313 -17.12 2.77 22.90
CA GLU A 313 -17.93 3.95 22.59
C GLU A 313 -17.11 5.11 22.03
N LYS A 314 -15.81 5.14 22.32
CA LYS A 314 -14.89 6.23 21.95
C LYS A 314 -13.72 5.81 21.06
N VAL A 315 -13.49 4.52 20.91
CA VAL A 315 -12.35 3.97 20.18
C VAL A 315 -12.81 2.84 19.26
N VAL A 316 -12.41 2.90 18.01
CA VAL A 316 -12.47 1.77 17.09
C VAL A 316 -11.08 1.51 16.55
N ILE A 317 -10.68 0.24 16.54
CA ILE A 317 -9.41 -0.23 16.00
C ILE A 317 -9.69 -0.96 14.70
N GLN A 318 -9.18 -0.43 13.58
CA GLN A 318 -9.25 -1.11 12.29
C GLN A 318 -7.93 -1.81 12.01
N MET A 319 -7.98 -3.12 11.92
CA MET A 319 -6.83 -3.97 11.60
C MET A 319 -6.70 -4.11 10.08
N ASN A 320 -5.67 -3.49 9.52
CA ASN A 320 -5.39 -3.52 8.08
C ASN A 320 -4.62 -4.79 7.73
N ASP A 321 -5.31 -5.79 7.21
CA ASP A 321 -4.89 -7.18 7.06
C ASP A 321 -4.65 -7.88 8.42
N THR A 322 -3.96 -9.01 8.43
CA THR A 322 -3.68 -9.79 9.64
C THR A 322 -2.48 -9.30 10.44
N HIS A 323 -1.66 -8.41 9.88
CA HIS A 323 -0.45 -7.91 10.53
C HIS A 323 -0.71 -7.31 11.92
N PRO A 324 -1.81 -6.57 12.16
CA PRO A 324 -2.10 -6.04 13.48
C PRO A 324 -2.92 -6.96 14.38
N THR A 325 -3.16 -8.22 14.02
CA THR A 325 -4.11 -9.09 14.74
C THR A 325 -3.71 -9.37 16.19
N VAL A 326 -2.44 -9.26 16.54
CA VAL A 326 -2.00 -9.31 17.95
C VAL A 326 -2.65 -8.24 18.83
N ALA A 327 -3.30 -7.24 18.23
CA ALA A 327 -4.11 -6.26 18.95
C ALA A 327 -5.23 -6.92 19.77
N VAL A 328 -5.79 -8.02 19.28
CA VAL A 328 -6.84 -8.76 19.98
C VAL A 328 -6.35 -9.28 21.32
N PRO A 329 -5.35 -10.19 21.38
CA PRO A 329 -4.89 -10.70 22.67
C PRO A 329 -4.12 -9.65 23.47
N GLU A 330 -3.48 -8.66 22.88
CA GLU A 330 -2.83 -7.57 23.62
C GLU A 330 -3.85 -6.66 24.30
N LEU A 331 -4.96 -6.31 23.65
CA LEU A 331 -6.03 -5.56 24.28
C LEU A 331 -6.64 -6.36 25.45
N MET A 332 -6.84 -7.67 25.28
CA MET A 332 -7.27 -8.55 26.36
C MET A 332 -6.29 -8.52 27.54
N ARG A 333 -4.99 -8.60 27.27
CA ARG A 333 -3.93 -8.54 28.31
C ARG A 333 -4.02 -7.24 29.09
N LEU A 334 -4.09 -6.11 28.37
CA LEU A 334 -4.16 -4.79 29.01
C LEU A 334 -5.42 -4.64 29.85
N LEU A 335 -6.57 -5.09 29.35
CA LEU A 335 -7.84 -5.03 30.07
C LEU A 335 -7.89 -5.95 31.28
N ILE A 336 -7.35 -7.15 31.21
CA ILE A 336 -7.36 -8.14 32.29
C ILE A 336 -6.22 -7.90 33.27
N ASP A 337 -4.98 -7.92 32.79
CA ASP A 337 -3.80 -7.95 33.64
C ASP A 337 -3.44 -6.55 34.19
N VAL A 338 -3.75 -5.47 33.48
CA VAL A 338 -3.46 -4.09 33.89
C VAL A 338 -4.67 -3.40 34.48
N GLU A 339 -5.83 -3.45 33.79
CA GLU A 339 -7.05 -2.76 34.23
C GLU A 339 -7.92 -3.60 35.17
N GLY A 340 -7.64 -4.87 35.32
CA GLY A 340 -8.29 -5.78 36.30
C GLY A 340 -9.71 -6.22 35.91
N LEU A 341 -10.08 -6.17 34.66
CA LEU A 341 -11.37 -6.67 34.17
C LEU A 341 -11.47 -8.20 34.25
N SER A 342 -12.70 -8.72 34.36
CA SER A 342 -12.99 -10.12 34.11
C SER A 342 -12.70 -10.48 32.62
N TRP A 343 -12.58 -11.77 32.33
CA TRP A 343 -12.46 -12.23 30.94
C TRP A 343 -13.68 -11.79 30.10
N GLU A 344 -14.86 -11.95 30.65
CA GLU A 344 -16.12 -11.63 29.98
C GLU A 344 -16.23 -10.15 29.64
N ASP A 345 -15.91 -9.27 30.59
CA ASP A 345 -15.91 -7.82 30.35
C ASP A 345 -14.83 -7.42 29.34
N ALA A 346 -13.63 -7.97 29.47
CA ALA A 346 -12.51 -7.70 28.56
C ALA A 346 -12.83 -8.17 27.13
N TRP A 347 -13.45 -9.35 26.99
CA TRP A 347 -13.84 -9.88 25.69
C TRP A 347 -14.94 -9.04 25.03
N GLU A 348 -15.92 -8.61 25.80
CA GLU A 348 -16.97 -7.71 25.30
C GLU A 348 -16.38 -6.42 24.76
N VAL A 349 -15.47 -5.78 25.50
CA VAL A 349 -14.78 -4.57 25.06
C VAL A 349 -13.96 -4.83 23.80
N THR A 350 -13.13 -5.87 23.80
CA THR A 350 -12.25 -6.21 22.69
C THR A 350 -13.03 -6.52 21.42
N SER A 351 -14.06 -7.36 21.52
CA SER A 351 -14.88 -7.77 20.38
C SER A 351 -15.80 -6.67 19.83
N LYS A 352 -16.02 -5.61 20.60
CA LYS A 352 -16.74 -4.40 20.12
C LYS A 352 -15.82 -3.30 19.62
N THR A 353 -14.51 -3.42 19.87
CA THR A 353 -13.52 -2.39 19.53
C THR A 353 -12.78 -2.71 18.25
N CYS A 354 -12.49 -4.00 17.97
CA CYS A 354 -11.63 -4.43 16.85
C CYS A 354 -12.46 -4.81 15.63
N ALA A 355 -12.07 -4.29 14.48
CA ALA A 355 -12.58 -4.66 13.16
C ALA A 355 -11.42 -5.05 12.23
N TYR A 356 -11.68 -5.94 11.29
CA TYR A 356 -10.68 -6.56 10.42
C TYR A 356 -11.03 -6.38 8.94
N THR A 357 -10.06 -5.94 8.17
CA THR A 357 -10.10 -5.91 6.70
C THR A 357 -9.18 -7.00 6.16
N ASN A 358 -9.72 -7.90 5.35
CA ASN A 358 -8.94 -8.90 4.62
C ASN A 358 -8.47 -8.31 3.27
N HIS A 359 -7.18 -8.46 2.95
CA HIS A 359 -6.59 -8.07 1.68
C HIS A 359 -6.06 -9.25 0.86
N THR A 360 -6.29 -10.47 1.33
CA THR A 360 -5.66 -11.67 0.80
C THR A 360 -6.73 -12.69 0.39
N ILE A 361 -6.66 -13.18 -0.86
CA ILE A 361 -7.54 -14.26 -1.32
C ILE A 361 -6.85 -15.63 -1.15
N MET A 362 -5.56 -15.70 -1.44
CA MET A 362 -4.83 -16.98 -1.47
C MET A 362 -4.68 -17.55 -0.07
N ALA A 363 -5.22 -18.74 0.16
CA ALA A 363 -5.17 -19.42 1.47
C ALA A 363 -3.74 -19.63 1.99
N GLU A 364 -2.79 -19.91 1.09
CA GLU A 364 -1.38 -20.09 1.42
C GLU A 364 -0.69 -18.78 1.85
N ALA A 365 -1.23 -17.64 1.50
CA ALA A 365 -0.72 -16.32 1.90
C ALA A 365 -1.32 -15.80 3.21
N LEU A 366 -2.31 -16.51 3.78
CA LEU A 366 -2.86 -16.19 5.10
C LEU A 366 -1.79 -16.43 6.18
N GLU A 367 -1.58 -15.42 7.01
CA GLU A 367 -0.49 -15.40 7.98
C GLU A 367 -0.66 -16.45 9.08
N LYS A 368 0.39 -17.23 9.30
CA LYS A 368 0.47 -18.28 10.31
C LYS A 368 1.82 -18.20 11.02
N TRP A 369 1.82 -18.39 12.32
CA TRP A 369 3.05 -18.40 13.11
C TRP A 369 3.23 -19.77 13.76
N PRO A 370 4.44 -20.36 13.72
CA PRO A 370 4.73 -21.55 14.52
C PRO A 370 4.44 -21.30 15.99
N ILE A 371 3.76 -22.23 16.65
CA ILE A 371 3.43 -22.10 18.09
C ILE A 371 4.68 -21.95 18.94
N ASP A 372 5.74 -22.69 18.62
CA ASP A 372 7.01 -22.59 19.35
C ASP A 372 7.58 -21.18 19.32
N LEU A 373 7.60 -20.55 18.16
CA LEU A 373 8.06 -19.17 18.00
C LEU A 373 7.16 -18.20 18.74
N PHE A 374 5.85 -18.32 18.52
CA PHE A 374 4.86 -17.39 19.09
C PHE A 374 4.83 -17.46 20.63
N SER A 375 4.77 -18.66 21.18
CA SER A 375 4.71 -18.89 22.63
C SER A 375 6.00 -18.48 23.35
N LYS A 376 7.15 -18.64 22.70
CA LYS A 376 8.44 -18.24 23.26
C LYS A 376 8.61 -16.72 23.25
N LEU A 377 8.22 -16.06 22.18
CA LEU A 377 8.35 -14.62 22.04
C LEU A 377 7.30 -13.85 22.85
N LEU A 378 6.07 -14.37 22.90
CA LEU A 378 4.89 -13.72 23.48
C LEU A 378 4.15 -14.68 24.44
N PRO A 379 4.77 -15.07 25.57
CA PRO A 379 4.23 -16.14 26.41
C PRO A 379 2.86 -15.82 27.00
N ARG A 380 2.63 -14.61 27.49
CA ARG A 380 1.32 -14.23 28.05
C ARG A 380 0.26 -14.10 26.95
N ILE A 381 0.61 -13.52 25.81
CA ILE A 381 -0.26 -13.40 24.65
C ILE A 381 -0.69 -14.78 24.17
N TYR A 382 0.22 -15.73 24.11
CA TYR A 382 -0.10 -17.11 23.73
C TYR A 382 -1.12 -17.75 24.68
N GLN A 383 -0.98 -17.57 25.99
CA GLN A 383 -1.97 -18.06 26.96
C GLN A 383 -3.37 -17.51 26.69
N ILE A 384 -3.45 -16.23 26.35
CA ILE A 384 -4.71 -15.56 26.01
C ILE A 384 -5.28 -16.12 24.69
N VAL A 385 -4.44 -16.32 23.70
CA VAL A 385 -4.86 -16.93 22.42
C VAL A 385 -5.42 -18.34 22.64
N GLN A 386 -4.78 -19.15 23.49
CA GLN A 386 -5.27 -20.49 23.85
C GLN A 386 -6.69 -20.42 24.45
N GLU A 387 -6.94 -19.49 25.32
CA GLU A 387 -8.25 -19.34 25.96
C GLU A 387 -9.32 -18.80 24.98
N ILE A 388 -8.96 -17.87 24.10
CA ILE A 388 -9.85 -17.41 23.03
C ILE A 388 -10.26 -18.58 22.15
N ASP A 389 -9.30 -19.40 21.70
CA ASP A 389 -9.53 -20.55 20.85
C ASP A 389 -10.41 -21.58 21.54
N ARG A 390 -10.09 -21.92 22.80
CA ARG A 390 -10.87 -22.88 23.59
C ARG A 390 -12.34 -22.48 23.69
N ARG A 391 -12.62 -21.23 24.05
CA ARG A 391 -13.98 -20.73 24.19
C ARG A 391 -14.72 -20.66 22.86
N PHE A 392 -14.04 -20.28 21.80
CA PHE A 392 -14.62 -20.25 20.46
C PHE A 392 -14.99 -21.65 19.97
N LEU A 393 -14.11 -22.63 20.15
CA LEU A 393 -14.36 -23.99 19.70
C LEU A 393 -15.50 -24.69 20.46
N ILE A 394 -15.75 -24.30 21.71
CA ILE A 394 -16.98 -24.74 22.42
C ILE A 394 -18.23 -24.29 21.65
N LYS A 395 -18.28 -23.01 21.24
CA LYS A 395 -19.40 -22.49 20.45
C LYS A 395 -19.56 -23.18 19.10
N VAL A 396 -18.43 -23.50 18.43
CA VAL A 396 -18.45 -24.23 17.15
C VAL A 396 -19.05 -25.63 17.34
N ARG A 397 -18.64 -26.35 18.39
CA ARG A 397 -19.16 -27.68 18.70
C ARG A 397 -20.64 -27.68 19.11
N GLU A 398 -21.08 -26.64 19.80
CA GLU A 398 -22.49 -26.46 20.14
C GLU A 398 -23.34 -26.22 18.90
N MET A 399 -22.87 -25.41 17.96
CA MET A 399 -23.61 -25.10 16.74
C MET A 399 -23.56 -26.24 15.70
N TYR A 400 -22.45 -26.97 15.65
CA TYR A 400 -22.21 -28.06 14.68
C TYR A 400 -21.80 -29.37 15.39
N PRO A 401 -22.71 -30.02 16.16
CA PRO A 401 -22.37 -31.23 16.94
C PRO A 401 -21.81 -32.32 16.05
N GLY A 402 -20.68 -32.91 16.47
CA GLY A 402 -20.03 -33.99 15.77
C GLY A 402 -19.26 -33.65 14.51
N ASN A 403 -19.23 -32.39 14.11
CA ASN A 403 -18.49 -31.93 12.92
C ASN A 403 -17.07 -31.50 13.29
N GLU A 404 -16.18 -32.45 13.54
CA GLU A 404 -14.78 -32.15 13.92
C GLU A 404 -13.94 -31.57 12.74
N GLU A 405 -14.33 -31.79 11.50
CA GLU A 405 -13.69 -31.18 10.36
C GLU A 405 -13.88 -29.65 10.40
N LYS A 406 -15.09 -29.19 10.68
CA LYS A 406 -15.39 -27.77 10.81
C LYS A 406 -14.65 -27.14 11.99
N VAL A 407 -14.57 -27.84 13.11
CA VAL A 407 -13.79 -27.43 14.28
C VAL A 407 -12.32 -27.22 13.89
N ARG A 408 -11.70 -28.15 13.18
CA ARG A 408 -10.31 -28.03 12.72
C ARG A 408 -10.11 -26.87 11.75
N LYS A 409 -11.02 -26.66 10.82
CA LYS A 409 -10.93 -25.55 9.84
C LYS A 409 -11.05 -24.19 10.49
N MET A 410 -11.86 -24.05 11.52
CA MET A 410 -12.15 -22.77 12.17
C MET A 410 -11.22 -22.44 13.34
N ALA A 411 -10.51 -23.44 13.89
CA ALA A 411 -9.62 -23.25 15.03
C ALA A 411 -8.53 -22.23 14.76
N ILE A 412 -8.19 -21.43 15.76
CA ILE A 412 -7.04 -20.50 15.74
C ILE A 412 -5.75 -21.30 15.84
N LEU A 413 -5.69 -22.24 16.77
CA LEU A 413 -4.53 -23.11 16.99
C LEU A 413 -4.75 -24.47 16.32
N MET A 414 -3.96 -24.76 15.30
CA MET A 414 -4.05 -26.01 14.56
C MET A 414 -2.72 -26.34 13.89
N ASN A 415 -2.37 -27.64 13.88
CA ASN A 415 -1.17 -28.15 13.21
C ASN A 415 0.13 -27.43 13.65
N GLY A 416 0.25 -27.11 14.93
CA GLY A 416 1.43 -26.42 15.46
C GLY A 416 1.54 -24.97 15.05
N GLN A 417 0.46 -24.33 14.60
CA GLN A 417 0.45 -22.95 14.11
C GLN A 417 -0.65 -22.10 14.75
N VAL A 418 -0.37 -20.82 14.89
CA VAL A 418 -1.33 -19.77 15.22
C VAL A 418 -1.82 -19.15 13.90
N ARG A 419 -3.11 -19.32 13.61
CA ARG A 419 -3.72 -18.79 12.38
C ARG A 419 -4.32 -17.42 12.65
N MET A 420 -3.64 -16.40 12.17
CA MET A 420 -3.96 -14.99 12.50
C MET A 420 -5.29 -14.55 11.93
N ALA A 421 -5.61 -14.89 10.69
CA ALA A 421 -6.90 -14.55 10.08
C ALA A 421 -8.07 -15.12 10.87
N ASN A 422 -7.97 -16.37 11.33
CA ASN A 422 -9.00 -17.01 12.15
C ASN A 422 -9.22 -16.22 13.45
N MET A 423 -8.15 -15.81 14.11
CA MET A 423 -8.23 -15.00 15.33
C MET A 423 -8.89 -13.63 15.07
N ALA A 424 -8.52 -12.97 13.99
CA ALA A 424 -9.10 -11.67 13.61
C ALA A 424 -10.61 -11.77 13.36
N ILE A 425 -11.06 -12.82 12.70
CA ILE A 425 -12.48 -13.08 12.42
C ILE A 425 -13.25 -13.40 13.69
N VAL A 426 -12.70 -14.26 14.54
CA VAL A 426 -13.32 -14.66 15.80
C VAL A 426 -13.57 -13.45 16.70
N ALA A 427 -12.61 -12.57 16.83
CA ALA A 427 -12.66 -11.42 17.73
C ALA A 427 -13.26 -10.17 17.11
N GLY A 428 -13.08 -9.94 15.83
CA GLY A 428 -13.55 -8.73 15.17
C GLY A 428 -15.09 -8.66 15.08
N PHE A 429 -15.65 -7.46 15.26
CA PHE A 429 -17.09 -7.27 15.05
C PHE A 429 -17.47 -7.09 13.58
N SER A 430 -16.49 -6.77 12.73
CA SER A 430 -16.65 -6.62 11.28
C SER A 430 -15.49 -7.26 10.57
N VAL A 431 -15.79 -7.97 9.50
CA VAL A 431 -14.83 -8.55 8.55
C VAL A 431 -15.22 -8.09 7.16
N ASN A 432 -14.39 -7.28 6.53
CA ASN A 432 -14.71 -6.82 5.18
C ASN A 432 -13.68 -7.25 4.16
N GLY A 433 -14.17 -7.55 2.95
CA GLY A 433 -13.37 -7.60 1.75
C GLY A 433 -13.20 -6.21 1.15
N VAL A 434 -12.44 -6.10 0.07
CA VAL A 434 -11.99 -4.82 -0.51
C VAL A 434 -12.41 -4.60 -1.96
N ALA A 435 -13.20 -5.52 -2.51
CA ALA A 435 -13.95 -5.41 -3.75
C ALA A 435 -15.11 -6.38 -3.70
N GLN A 436 -16.15 -6.15 -4.51
CA GLN A 436 -17.36 -6.99 -4.49
C GLN A 436 -17.04 -8.46 -4.78
N LEU A 437 -16.28 -8.74 -5.83
CA LEU A 437 -15.88 -10.10 -6.18
C LEU A 437 -15.03 -10.75 -5.06
N HIS A 438 -14.09 -10.01 -4.49
CA HIS A 438 -13.26 -10.48 -3.39
C HIS A 438 -14.11 -10.91 -2.19
N THR A 439 -15.05 -10.08 -1.80
CA THR A 439 -15.95 -10.38 -0.67
C THR A 439 -16.78 -11.63 -0.94
N GLU A 440 -17.31 -11.78 -2.16
CA GLU A 440 -18.05 -12.99 -2.55
C GLU A 440 -17.19 -14.26 -2.49
N ILE A 441 -15.93 -14.17 -2.93
CA ILE A 441 -14.98 -15.29 -2.85
C ILE A 441 -14.70 -15.65 -1.39
N LEU A 442 -14.52 -14.66 -0.51
CA LEU A 442 -14.33 -14.90 0.92
C LEU A 442 -15.54 -15.61 1.54
N GLU A 443 -16.74 -15.14 1.25
CA GLU A 443 -17.99 -15.68 1.80
C GLU A 443 -18.32 -17.09 1.28
N LYS A 444 -18.07 -17.35 0.02
CA LYS A 444 -18.48 -18.59 -0.66
C LYS A 444 -17.39 -19.67 -0.71
N GLN A 445 -16.13 -19.29 -0.58
CA GLN A 445 -14.97 -20.17 -0.74
C GLN A 445 -14.06 -20.14 0.50
N GLU A 446 -13.20 -19.12 0.60
CA GLU A 446 -12.07 -19.09 1.52
C GLU A 446 -12.47 -19.07 3.01
N LEU A 447 -13.49 -18.30 3.36
CA LEU A 447 -13.97 -18.12 4.73
C LEU A 447 -15.41 -18.61 4.91
N LYS A 448 -15.82 -19.53 4.08
CA LYS A 448 -17.18 -20.06 4.02
C LYS A 448 -17.72 -20.51 5.39
N ASP A 449 -16.92 -21.24 6.16
CA ASP A 449 -17.33 -21.75 7.47
C ASP A 449 -17.61 -20.62 8.46
N PHE A 450 -16.77 -19.60 8.47
CA PHE A 450 -17.00 -18.41 9.30
C PHE A 450 -18.22 -17.61 8.85
N TYR A 451 -18.40 -17.46 7.53
CA TYR A 451 -19.57 -16.77 6.99
C TYR A 451 -20.89 -17.50 7.34
N GLN A 452 -20.90 -18.82 7.26
CA GLN A 452 -22.06 -19.61 7.64
C GLN A 452 -22.42 -19.45 9.12
N MET A 453 -21.41 -19.35 9.98
CA MET A 453 -21.61 -19.20 11.42
C MET A 453 -21.94 -17.78 11.85
N MET A 454 -21.31 -16.78 11.22
CA MET A 454 -21.38 -15.38 11.63
C MET A 454 -21.55 -14.43 10.41
N PRO A 455 -22.64 -14.61 9.61
CA PRO A 455 -22.83 -13.86 8.38
C PRO A 455 -22.93 -12.34 8.62
N GLU A 456 -23.39 -11.92 9.79
CA GLU A 456 -23.58 -10.52 10.18
C GLU A 456 -22.26 -9.74 10.27
N LYS A 457 -21.12 -10.40 10.41
CA LYS A 457 -19.82 -9.75 10.44
C LYS A 457 -19.31 -9.34 9.06
N PHE A 458 -19.73 -10.05 8.00
CA PHE A 458 -19.16 -9.94 6.67
C PHE A 458 -19.81 -8.81 5.86
N ASN A 459 -18.97 -7.99 5.25
CA ASN A 459 -19.42 -6.93 4.36
C ASN A 459 -18.33 -6.56 3.35
N ASN A 460 -18.70 -5.82 2.30
CA ASN A 460 -17.78 -5.31 1.32
C ASN A 460 -17.55 -3.81 1.49
N LYS A 461 -16.29 -3.41 1.39
CA LYS A 461 -15.88 -2.01 1.26
C LYS A 461 -14.90 -1.92 0.09
N THR A 462 -15.43 -1.64 -1.09
CA THR A 462 -14.59 -1.47 -2.29
C THR A 462 -13.56 -0.38 -2.04
N ASN A 463 -12.29 -0.69 -2.30
CA ASN A 463 -11.18 0.25 -2.16
C ASN A 463 -11.39 1.50 -3.00
N GLY A 464 -10.64 2.52 -2.71
CA GLY A 464 -10.59 3.77 -3.44
C GLY A 464 -9.22 4.42 -3.32
N ILE A 465 -9.03 5.48 -4.08
CA ILE A 465 -7.82 6.28 -4.12
C ILE A 465 -8.15 7.75 -3.88
N THR A 466 -7.19 8.53 -3.40
CA THR A 466 -7.41 9.97 -3.24
C THR A 466 -7.12 10.72 -4.54
N GLN A 467 -8.08 11.46 -5.02
CA GLN A 467 -7.95 12.34 -6.19
C GLN A 467 -7.04 13.55 -5.91
N ARG A 468 -6.81 13.91 -4.66
CA ARG A 468 -5.89 14.99 -4.31
C ARG A 468 -4.45 14.62 -4.67
N ARG A 469 -3.98 13.43 -4.27
CA ARG A 469 -2.65 12.93 -4.66
C ARG A 469 -2.55 12.60 -6.15
N PHE A 470 -3.49 11.81 -6.66
CA PHE A 470 -3.32 11.15 -7.96
C PHE A 470 -3.89 11.92 -9.15
N LEU A 471 -4.57 13.05 -8.91
CA LEU A 471 -5.02 13.95 -9.96
C LEU A 471 -4.55 15.37 -9.68
N ALA A 472 -4.92 15.97 -8.57
CA ALA A 472 -4.55 17.37 -8.27
C ALA A 472 -3.03 17.57 -8.18
N HIS A 473 -2.31 16.68 -7.50
CA HIS A 473 -0.85 16.71 -7.38
C HIS A 473 -0.15 16.02 -8.56
N GLY A 474 -0.57 14.80 -8.89
CA GLY A 474 0.13 13.95 -9.85
C GLY A 474 -0.07 14.33 -11.31
N ASN A 475 -1.17 15.00 -11.64
CA ASN A 475 -1.51 15.39 -13.02
C ASN A 475 -2.13 16.78 -13.05
N PRO A 476 -1.34 17.81 -12.75
CA PRO A 476 -1.85 19.19 -12.67
C PRO A 476 -2.45 19.71 -13.98
N LEU A 477 -1.92 19.29 -15.14
CA LEU A 477 -2.48 19.68 -16.44
C LEU A 477 -3.92 19.19 -16.60
N LEU A 478 -4.18 17.94 -16.25
CA LEU A 478 -5.53 17.38 -16.32
C LEU A 478 -6.44 17.98 -15.23
N ALA A 479 -5.93 18.16 -14.03
CA ALA A 479 -6.67 18.78 -12.92
C ALA A 479 -7.14 20.19 -13.27
N ASP A 480 -6.26 21.01 -13.84
CA ASP A 480 -6.60 22.38 -14.28
C ASP A 480 -7.66 22.35 -15.40
N TRP A 481 -7.50 21.47 -16.39
CA TRP A 481 -8.47 21.32 -17.48
C TRP A 481 -9.85 20.88 -16.97
N ILE A 482 -9.91 19.93 -16.06
CA ILE A 482 -11.18 19.50 -15.45
C ILE A 482 -11.83 20.66 -14.70
N THR A 483 -11.05 21.40 -13.92
CA THR A 483 -11.54 22.57 -13.17
C THR A 483 -12.08 23.66 -14.10
N ASP A 484 -11.43 23.91 -15.22
CA ASP A 484 -11.91 24.86 -16.22
C ASP A 484 -13.23 24.43 -16.85
N LYS A 485 -13.44 23.12 -17.04
CA LYS A 485 -14.66 22.58 -17.66
C LYS A 485 -15.83 22.43 -16.71
N ILE A 486 -15.62 22.00 -15.47
CA ILE A 486 -16.70 21.62 -14.54
C ILE A 486 -16.63 22.31 -13.17
N GLY A 487 -15.64 23.18 -12.92
CA GLY A 487 -15.37 23.76 -11.61
C GLY A 487 -14.49 22.88 -10.73
N ASP A 488 -14.15 23.35 -9.54
CA ASP A 488 -13.20 22.71 -8.61
C ASP A 488 -13.86 21.73 -7.60
N GLY A 489 -15.16 21.60 -7.65
CA GLY A 489 -15.93 20.77 -6.70
C GLY A 489 -15.53 19.30 -6.68
N TRP A 490 -14.95 18.79 -7.77
CA TRP A 490 -14.48 17.40 -7.87
C TRP A 490 -13.38 17.07 -6.86
N ILE A 491 -12.62 18.05 -6.40
CA ILE A 491 -11.49 17.85 -5.48
C ILE A 491 -11.97 17.24 -4.15
N THR A 492 -13.15 17.65 -3.68
CA THR A 492 -13.77 17.13 -2.45
C THR A 492 -15.00 16.26 -2.67
N ASP A 493 -15.48 16.21 -3.91
CA ASP A 493 -16.61 15.36 -4.31
C ASP A 493 -16.38 14.83 -5.73
N LEU A 494 -15.71 13.69 -5.82
CA LEU A 494 -15.32 13.11 -7.12
C LEU A 494 -16.53 12.64 -7.94
N SER A 495 -17.72 12.52 -7.36
CA SER A 495 -18.93 12.22 -8.13
C SER A 495 -19.20 13.28 -9.19
N GLN A 496 -18.76 14.52 -8.97
CA GLN A 496 -18.90 15.61 -9.93
C GLN A 496 -18.09 15.41 -11.22
N ILE A 497 -17.10 14.51 -11.24
CA ILE A 497 -16.32 14.24 -12.47
C ILE A 497 -17.20 13.66 -13.58
N ALA A 498 -18.35 13.09 -13.25
CA ALA A 498 -19.34 12.64 -14.22
C ALA A 498 -19.89 13.76 -15.11
N LYS A 499 -19.74 15.03 -14.71
CA LYS A 499 -20.07 16.20 -15.54
C LYS A 499 -19.23 16.28 -16.80
N LEU A 500 -18.14 15.54 -16.90
CA LEU A 500 -17.34 15.40 -18.12
C LEU A 500 -18.03 14.52 -19.19
N LYS A 501 -18.98 13.67 -18.83
CA LYS A 501 -19.62 12.74 -19.76
C LYS A 501 -20.20 13.41 -21.01
N PRO A 502 -20.95 14.54 -20.92
CA PRO A 502 -21.45 15.23 -22.12
C PRO A 502 -20.33 15.75 -23.02
N LEU A 503 -19.16 16.05 -22.48
CA LEU A 503 -18.01 16.56 -23.24
C LEU A 503 -17.31 15.48 -24.06
N VAL A 504 -17.60 14.21 -23.82
CA VAL A 504 -17.02 13.09 -24.59
C VAL A 504 -17.41 13.14 -26.08
N GLU A 505 -18.56 13.73 -26.42
CA GLU A 505 -18.98 13.94 -27.81
C GLU A 505 -18.44 15.23 -28.43
N ASP A 506 -17.84 16.11 -27.65
CA ASP A 506 -17.21 17.34 -28.12
C ASP A 506 -15.79 17.06 -28.65
N GLU A 507 -15.57 17.27 -29.93
CA GLU A 507 -14.28 17.02 -30.59
C GLU A 507 -13.17 17.90 -30.05
N ASP A 508 -13.46 19.16 -29.75
CA ASP A 508 -12.47 20.09 -29.20
C ASP A 508 -12.05 19.67 -27.79
N ALA A 509 -13.01 19.27 -26.95
CA ALA A 509 -12.73 18.76 -25.61
C ALA A 509 -11.86 17.49 -25.65
N ARG A 510 -12.15 16.56 -26.55
CA ARG A 510 -11.34 15.36 -26.75
C ARG A 510 -9.93 15.69 -27.21
N ARG A 511 -9.77 16.62 -28.13
CA ARG A 511 -8.47 17.06 -28.62
C ARG A 511 -7.63 17.69 -27.49
N GLU A 512 -8.23 18.53 -26.68
CA GLU A 512 -7.57 19.11 -25.50
C GLU A 512 -7.13 18.05 -24.49
N PHE A 513 -8.01 17.08 -24.21
CA PHE A 513 -7.75 15.98 -23.32
C PHE A 513 -6.56 15.12 -23.79
N MET A 514 -6.55 14.78 -25.08
CA MET A 514 -5.47 13.98 -25.69
C MET A 514 -4.16 14.76 -25.79
N GLU A 515 -4.20 16.08 -25.97
CA GLU A 515 -3.01 16.93 -25.91
C GLU A 515 -2.38 16.93 -24.51
N ILE A 516 -3.19 16.97 -23.47
CA ILE A 516 -2.71 16.83 -22.07
C ILE A 516 -2.03 15.48 -21.89
N LYS A 517 -2.64 14.41 -22.35
CA LYS A 517 -2.03 13.06 -22.30
C LYS A 517 -0.69 13.08 -23.04
N TYR A 518 -0.63 13.66 -24.21
CA TYR A 518 0.60 13.76 -24.99
C TYR A 518 1.71 14.51 -24.21
N GLN A 519 1.39 15.65 -23.58
CA GLN A 519 2.36 16.39 -22.76
C GLN A 519 2.87 15.54 -21.57
N ASN A 520 2.00 14.79 -20.94
CA ASN A 520 2.40 13.86 -19.88
C ASN A 520 3.29 12.72 -20.42
N LYS A 521 3.03 12.24 -21.63
CA LYS A 521 3.89 11.23 -22.30
C LYS A 521 5.26 11.81 -22.67
N VAL A 522 5.32 13.05 -23.10
CA VAL A 522 6.59 13.78 -23.36
C VAL A 522 7.41 13.88 -22.07
N ARG A 523 6.76 14.23 -20.96
CA ARG A 523 7.41 14.30 -19.64
C ARG A 523 7.98 12.91 -19.23
N LEU A 524 7.20 11.86 -19.40
CA LEU A 524 7.67 10.49 -19.09
C LEU A 524 8.79 10.05 -20.02
N ALA A 525 8.72 10.36 -21.31
CA ALA A 525 9.77 10.06 -22.28
C ALA A 525 11.11 10.74 -21.90
N LYS A 526 11.04 11.99 -21.42
CA LYS A 526 12.21 12.69 -20.89
C LYS A 526 12.76 11.99 -19.64
N TYR A 527 11.91 11.63 -18.70
CA TYR A 527 12.30 10.87 -17.51
C TYR A 527 13.01 9.56 -17.87
N ILE A 528 12.46 8.80 -18.81
CA ILE A 528 13.04 7.54 -19.30
C ILE A 528 14.40 7.78 -19.95
N LYS A 529 14.54 8.83 -20.75
CA LYS A 529 15.83 9.19 -21.34
C LYS A 529 16.90 9.50 -20.29
N GLU A 530 16.54 10.28 -19.30
CA GLU A 530 17.45 10.70 -18.22
C GLU A 530 17.86 9.52 -17.32
N HIS A 531 16.96 8.59 -17.03
CA HIS A 531 17.19 7.50 -16.07
C HIS A 531 17.58 6.17 -16.72
N ASN A 532 17.07 5.88 -17.91
CA ASN A 532 17.30 4.61 -18.61
C ASN A 532 18.20 4.77 -19.86
N GLY A 533 18.40 6.00 -20.35
CA GLY A 533 19.16 6.24 -21.57
C GLY A 533 18.42 5.78 -22.84
N ILE A 534 17.14 5.46 -22.76
CA ILE A 534 16.33 4.93 -23.87
C ILE A 534 15.51 6.07 -24.48
N ASP A 535 15.56 6.17 -25.82
CA ASP A 535 14.69 7.06 -26.57
C ASP A 535 13.36 6.36 -26.84
N VAL A 536 12.27 6.94 -26.36
CA VAL A 536 10.92 6.46 -26.61
C VAL A 536 10.11 7.55 -27.33
N ASP A 537 9.29 7.12 -28.29
CA ASP A 537 8.42 8.03 -29.03
C ASP A 537 7.15 8.29 -28.22
N PRO A 538 6.86 9.54 -27.82
CA PRO A 538 5.62 9.86 -27.11
C PRO A 538 4.34 9.60 -27.92
N ARG A 539 4.45 9.41 -29.23
CA ARG A 539 3.31 9.03 -30.09
C ARG A 539 3.04 7.54 -30.11
N SER A 540 3.97 6.72 -29.63
CA SER A 540 3.74 5.29 -29.45
C SER A 540 2.71 5.03 -28.36
N ILE A 541 2.08 3.86 -28.37
CA ILE A 541 1.17 3.46 -27.29
C ILE A 541 2.01 3.22 -26.04
N PHE A 542 1.72 3.93 -24.95
CA PHE A 542 2.34 3.69 -23.64
C PHE A 542 1.52 2.66 -22.88
N ASP A 543 2.00 1.43 -22.91
CA ASP A 543 1.42 0.26 -22.26
C ASP A 543 2.15 0.02 -20.93
N ILE A 544 1.49 0.25 -19.79
CA ILE A 544 2.16 0.35 -18.50
C ILE A 544 1.64 -0.68 -17.50
N GLN A 545 2.57 -1.48 -16.97
CA GLN A 545 2.33 -2.38 -15.84
C GLN A 545 3.26 -2.02 -14.68
N VAL A 546 2.72 -1.34 -13.67
CA VAL A 546 3.48 -0.90 -12.50
C VAL A 546 2.79 -1.37 -11.22
N LYS A 547 3.46 -2.29 -10.53
CA LYS A 547 2.99 -2.95 -9.30
C LYS A 547 4.09 -3.83 -8.74
N ARG A 548 3.96 -4.32 -7.50
CA ARG A 548 4.88 -5.34 -6.97
C ARG A 548 4.97 -6.51 -7.93
N LEU A 549 6.15 -7.12 -8.03
CA LEU A 549 6.30 -8.31 -8.81
C LEU A 549 5.84 -9.53 -8.02
N HIS A 550 4.83 -10.19 -8.55
CA HIS A 550 4.33 -11.45 -8.03
C HIS A 550 3.82 -12.31 -9.19
N GLU A 551 3.95 -13.63 -9.08
CA GLU A 551 3.54 -14.55 -10.16
C GLU A 551 2.06 -14.40 -10.52
N TYR A 552 1.15 -14.18 -9.55
CA TYR A 552 -0.27 -14.05 -9.85
C TYR A 552 -0.62 -12.73 -10.59
N LYS A 553 0.22 -11.69 -10.49
CA LYS A 553 0.05 -10.42 -11.22
C LYS A 553 0.47 -10.53 -12.69
N ARG A 554 1.17 -11.59 -13.00
CA ARG A 554 1.48 -12.08 -14.36
C ARG A 554 2.31 -11.13 -15.22
N GLN A 555 3.30 -10.45 -14.63
CA GLN A 555 4.31 -9.75 -15.42
C GLN A 555 4.97 -10.70 -16.44
N LEU A 556 5.08 -11.98 -16.07
CA LEU A 556 5.60 -13.01 -17.00
C LEU A 556 4.73 -13.15 -18.24
N LEU A 557 3.40 -13.13 -18.13
CA LEU A 557 2.50 -13.15 -19.29
C LEU A 557 2.76 -11.95 -20.21
N ASN A 558 2.94 -10.77 -19.66
CA ASN A 558 3.23 -9.55 -20.41
C ASN A 558 4.55 -9.67 -21.17
N ILE A 559 5.63 -10.08 -20.51
CA ILE A 559 6.94 -10.17 -21.19
C ILE A 559 6.99 -11.30 -22.21
N LEU A 560 6.32 -12.42 -21.97
CA LEU A 560 6.20 -13.50 -22.97
C LEU A 560 5.44 -13.02 -24.22
N HIS A 561 4.40 -12.23 -24.05
CA HIS A 561 3.68 -11.61 -25.16
C HIS A 561 4.56 -10.63 -25.94
N ILE A 562 5.40 -9.86 -25.27
CA ILE A 562 6.37 -8.97 -25.92
C ILE A 562 7.36 -9.77 -26.76
N MET A 563 7.86 -10.89 -26.24
CA MET A 563 8.72 -11.82 -27.02
C MET A 563 7.99 -12.35 -28.26
N TYR A 564 6.71 -12.69 -28.09
CA TYR A 564 5.85 -13.10 -29.22
C TYR A 564 5.71 -11.97 -30.25
N LEU A 565 5.45 -10.75 -29.86
CA LEU A 565 5.37 -9.60 -30.76
C LEU A 565 6.70 -9.36 -31.50
N TYR A 566 7.82 -9.47 -30.80
CA TYR A 566 9.14 -9.33 -31.38
C TYR A 566 9.38 -10.39 -32.46
N ASN A 567 9.02 -11.65 -32.21
CA ASN A 567 9.09 -12.72 -33.20
C ASN A 567 8.24 -12.39 -34.44
N GLN A 568 7.02 -11.91 -34.26
CA GLN A 568 6.12 -11.52 -35.32
C GLN A 568 6.70 -10.40 -36.21
N ILE A 569 7.25 -9.35 -35.58
CA ILE A 569 7.84 -8.21 -36.31
C ILE A 569 9.07 -8.65 -37.09
N LYS A 570 9.89 -9.54 -36.55
CA LYS A 570 11.08 -10.06 -37.22
C LYS A 570 10.75 -10.93 -38.43
N GLU A 571 9.74 -11.75 -38.34
CA GLU A 571 9.32 -12.67 -39.38
C GLU A 571 8.46 -12.00 -40.48
N HIS A 572 7.73 -10.97 -40.07
CA HIS A 572 6.81 -10.24 -40.93
C HIS A 572 7.12 -8.73 -40.91
N PRO A 573 8.27 -8.30 -41.42
CA PRO A 573 8.69 -6.90 -41.35
C PRO A 573 7.72 -5.97 -42.14
N GLU A 574 6.97 -6.52 -43.10
CA GLU A 574 5.94 -5.83 -43.85
C GLU A 574 4.62 -5.61 -43.06
N MET A 575 4.47 -6.29 -41.94
CA MET A 575 3.25 -6.20 -41.15
C MET A 575 3.05 -4.78 -40.62
N SER A 576 1.82 -4.28 -40.79
CA SER A 576 1.45 -3.02 -40.15
C SER A 576 1.39 -3.19 -38.63
N PHE A 577 2.32 -2.60 -37.94
CA PHE A 577 2.42 -2.60 -36.49
C PHE A 577 2.48 -1.18 -35.97
N TYR A 578 1.57 -0.81 -35.07
CA TYR A 578 1.61 0.52 -34.45
C TYR A 578 2.70 0.56 -33.38
N PRO A 579 3.58 1.56 -33.37
CA PRO A 579 4.65 1.66 -32.39
C PRO A 579 4.14 1.58 -30.95
N ARG A 580 4.77 0.73 -30.14
CA ARG A 580 4.36 0.50 -28.76
C ARG A 580 5.57 0.51 -27.83
N THR A 581 5.41 1.18 -26.71
CA THR A 581 6.37 1.20 -25.61
C THR A 581 5.75 0.52 -24.40
N PHE A 582 6.30 -0.64 -24.04
CA PHE A 582 5.93 -1.36 -22.82
C PHE A 582 6.78 -0.89 -21.66
N ILE A 583 6.13 -0.44 -20.60
CA ILE A 583 6.79 0.13 -19.44
C ILE A 583 6.43 -0.69 -18.20
N PHE A 584 7.47 -1.19 -17.55
CA PHE A 584 7.36 -1.95 -16.29
C PHE A 584 7.93 -1.16 -15.14
N GLY A 585 7.36 -1.35 -13.97
CA GLY A 585 7.95 -0.95 -12.69
C GLY A 585 7.51 -1.95 -11.64
N ALA A 586 8.46 -2.56 -10.96
CA ALA A 586 8.16 -3.64 -10.02
C ALA A 586 9.31 -3.88 -9.06
N LYS A 587 9.01 -4.04 -7.77
CA LYS A 587 9.95 -4.56 -6.78
C LYS A 587 9.56 -5.99 -6.44
N ALA A 588 10.53 -6.90 -6.45
CA ALA A 588 10.37 -8.28 -5.98
C ALA A 588 10.83 -8.40 -4.54
N ALA A 589 10.16 -9.23 -3.73
CA ALA A 589 10.68 -9.58 -2.41
C ALA A 589 12.08 -10.20 -2.54
N ALA A 590 12.99 -9.86 -1.62
CA ALA A 590 14.41 -10.22 -1.72
C ALA A 590 14.66 -11.74 -1.85
N GLY A 591 13.84 -12.56 -1.19
CA GLY A 591 13.93 -14.03 -1.24
C GLY A 591 13.07 -14.69 -2.32
N TYR A 592 12.40 -13.94 -3.18
CA TYR A 592 11.49 -14.47 -4.19
C TYR A 592 12.21 -14.66 -5.54
N LEU A 593 12.84 -15.83 -5.72
CA LEU A 593 13.71 -16.10 -6.87
C LEU A 593 13.01 -15.96 -8.22
N ARG A 594 11.86 -16.60 -8.41
CA ARG A 594 11.12 -16.51 -9.71
C ARG A 594 10.69 -15.09 -10.04
N ALA A 595 10.33 -14.29 -9.05
CA ALA A 595 10.04 -12.88 -9.24
C ALA A 595 11.28 -12.10 -9.70
N LYS A 596 12.42 -12.35 -9.08
CA LYS A 596 13.72 -11.72 -9.46
C LYS A 596 14.17 -12.18 -10.86
N GLU A 597 13.98 -13.43 -11.22
CA GLU A 597 14.23 -13.93 -12.58
C GLU A 597 13.33 -13.26 -13.62
N THR A 598 12.08 -13.00 -13.27
CA THR A 598 11.16 -12.28 -14.17
C THR A 598 11.65 -10.85 -14.44
N ILE A 599 12.17 -10.15 -13.44
CA ILE A 599 12.81 -8.83 -13.63
C ILE A 599 14.01 -8.95 -14.56
N LYS A 600 14.88 -9.96 -14.36
CA LYS A 600 16.02 -10.22 -15.25
C LYS A 600 15.56 -10.49 -16.69
N LEU A 601 14.51 -11.27 -16.88
CA LEU A 601 13.97 -11.56 -18.20
C LEU A 601 13.47 -10.27 -18.89
N ILE A 602 12.74 -9.42 -18.17
CA ILE A 602 12.25 -8.14 -18.71
C ILE A 602 13.42 -7.29 -19.19
N ASN A 603 14.46 -7.14 -18.39
CA ASN A 603 15.63 -6.36 -18.76
C ASN A 603 16.43 -6.99 -19.90
N SER A 604 16.52 -8.30 -19.96
CA SER A 604 17.21 -9.01 -21.05
C SER A 604 16.46 -8.89 -22.38
N VAL A 605 15.14 -8.99 -22.36
CA VAL A 605 14.31 -8.75 -23.54
C VAL A 605 14.42 -7.29 -23.99
N ALA A 606 14.44 -6.35 -23.04
CA ALA A 606 14.64 -4.93 -23.33
C ALA A 606 15.96 -4.68 -24.07
N ASP A 607 17.06 -5.29 -23.59
CA ASP A 607 18.38 -5.15 -24.21
C ASP A 607 18.37 -5.64 -25.66
N VAL A 608 17.75 -6.77 -25.93
CA VAL A 608 17.66 -7.31 -27.31
C VAL A 608 16.77 -6.44 -28.20
N VAL A 609 15.55 -6.16 -27.75
CA VAL A 609 14.52 -5.47 -28.55
C VAL A 609 14.89 -4.02 -28.82
N ASN A 610 15.34 -3.27 -27.79
CA ASN A 610 15.62 -1.85 -27.89
C ASN A 610 16.83 -1.56 -28.79
N ASN A 611 17.78 -2.49 -28.91
CA ASN A 611 19.00 -2.37 -29.70
C ASN A 611 18.88 -2.95 -31.10
N ASP A 612 17.78 -3.60 -31.44
CA ASP A 612 17.55 -4.15 -32.78
C ASP A 612 17.05 -3.06 -33.74
N ARG A 613 17.98 -2.54 -34.55
CA ARG A 613 17.66 -1.52 -35.54
C ARG A 613 16.74 -2.02 -36.66
N SER A 614 16.68 -3.33 -36.89
CA SER A 614 15.88 -3.90 -38.00
C SER A 614 14.36 -3.73 -37.79
N ILE A 615 13.91 -3.53 -36.56
CA ILE A 615 12.49 -3.30 -36.25
C ILE A 615 12.09 -1.81 -36.25
N ASN A 616 13.02 -0.89 -36.57
CA ASN A 616 12.76 0.54 -36.71
C ASN A 616 12.07 1.20 -35.50
N GLY A 617 12.38 0.77 -34.28
CA GLY A 617 11.81 1.32 -33.06
C GLY A 617 10.32 1.03 -32.87
N LYS A 618 9.74 0.10 -33.62
CA LYS A 618 8.31 -0.29 -33.49
C LYS A 618 7.97 -0.80 -32.10
N LEU A 619 8.94 -1.35 -31.38
CA LEU A 619 8.76 -1.96 -30.07
C LEU A 619 9.88 -1.50 -29.16
N LYS A 620 9.50 -0.96 -28.00
CA LYS A 620 10.42 -0.58 -26.92
C LYS A 620 9.96 -1.22 -25.62
N VAL A 621 10.90 -1.59 -24.78
CA VAL A 621 10.66 -2.15 -23.46
C VAL A 621 11.49 -1.37 -22.44
N VAL A 622 10.84 -0.88 -21.42
CA VAL A 622 11.46 -0.05 -20.38
C VAL A 622 11.13 -0.62 -19.01
N PHE A 623 12.14 -0.77 -18.17
CA PHE A 623 11.97 -1.11 -16.77
C PHE A 623 12.34 0.11 -15.91
N ILE A 624 11.36 0.68 -15.21
CA ILE A 624 11.57 1.81 -14.32
C ILE A 624 12.15 1.30 -13.00
N GLU A 625 13.39 1.68 -12.73
CA GLU A 625 14.10 1.36 -11.50
C GLU A 625 13.44 2.03 -10.29
N ASP A 626 13.36 1.31 -9.19
CA ASP A 626 12.89 1.82 -7.90
C ASP A 626 11.49 2.45 -7.95
N TYR A 627 10.54 1.68 -8.48
CA TYR A 627 9.13 2.09 -8.52
C TYR A 627 8.63 2.49 -7.13
N ARG A 628 8.12 3.71 -7.01
CA ARG A 628 7.65 4.34 -5.77
C ARG A 628 6.61 5.42 -6.08
N VAL A 629 5.97 6.01 -5.07
CA VAL A 629 4.89 6.99 -5.28
C VAL A 629 5.32 8.16 -6.16
N SER A 630 6.49 8.73 -5.94
CA SER A 630 6.93 9.93 -6.68
C SER A 630 7.13 9.69 -8.17
N ASN A 631 7.61 8.51 -8.61
CA ASN A 631 7.65 8.19 -10.04
C ASN A 631 6.35 7.55 -10.56
N ALA A 632 5.56 6.95 -9.69
CA ALA A 632 4.24 6.43 -10.03
C ALA A 632 3.31 7.53 -10.58
N GLU A 633 3.30 8.71 -9.99
CA GLU A 633 2.48 9.83 -10.43
C GLU A 633 2.74 10.18 -11.90
N ILE A 634 4.01 10.22 -12.31
CA ILE A 634 4.41 10.47 -13.70
C ILE A 634 3.90 9.36 -14.63
N LEU A 635 4.02 8.12 -14.19
CA LEU A 635 3.60 6.93 -14.94
C LEU A 635 2.08 6.89 -15.12
N PHE A 636 1.30 7.11 -14.07
CA PHE A 636 -0.16 7.12 -14.15
C PHE A 636 -0.68 8.21 -15.08
N ALA A 637 -0.11 9.40 -15.04
CA ALA A 637 -0.52 10.52 -15.87
C ALA A 637 -0.24 10.29 -17.37
N ALA A 638 0.80 9.52 -17.69
CA ALA A 638 1.27 9.29 -19.06
C ALA A 638 0.73 8.01 -19.72
N ALA A 639 0.07 7.12 -18.99
CA ALA A 639 -0.35 5.84 -19.52
C ALA A 639 -1.46 5.97 -20.56
N ASP A 640 -1.32 5.25 -21.66
CA ASP A 640 -2.41 4.98 -22.60
C ASP A 640 -3.20 3.74 -22.20
N VAL A 641 -2.52 2.68 -21.77
CA VAL A 641 -3.09 1.38 -21.40
C VAL A 641 -2.72 1.02 -19.98
N SER A 642 -3.72 0.66 -19.19
CA SER A 642 -3.59 0.17 -17.81
C SER A 642 -3.58 -1.35 -17.83
N GLU A 643 -2.42 -1.95 -17.57
CA GLU A 643 -2.25 -3.40 -17.48
C GLU A 643 -2.68 -3.94 -16.12
N GLN A 644 -3.82 -4.65 -16.09
CA GLN A 644 -4.43 -5.23 -14.88
C GLN A 644 -4.76 -6.70 -15.12
N ILE A 645 -3.70 -7.49 -15.33
CA ILE A 645 -3.74 -8.82 -15.93
C ILE A 645 -3.56 -9.99 -14.96
N SER A 646 -3.86 -9.79 -13.68
CA SER A 646 -3.81 -10.85 -12.67
C SER A 646 -4.63 -12.09 -13.10
N THR A 647 -4.24 -13.26 -12.63
CA THR A 647 -5.09 -14.44 -12.75
C THR A 647 -6.41 -14.17 -12.03
N ALA A 648 -7.53 -14.35 -12.69
CA ALA A 648 -8.84 -14.08 -12.10
C ALA A 648 -9.00 -14.85 -10.77
N SER A 649 -9.60 -14.25 -9.78
CA SER A 649 -9.73 -14.71 -8.39
C SER A 649 -8.50 -14.51 -7.50
N LYS A 650 -7.43 -13.88 -7.96
CA LYS A 650 -6.18 -13.75 -7.15
C LYS A 650 -5.92 -12.34 -6.63
N GLU A 651 -6.25 -11.31 -7.38
CA GLU A 651 -6.14 -9.93 -6.91
C GLU A 651 -7.39 -9.56 -6.10
N ALA A 652 -7.22 -9.20 -4.83
CA ALA A 652 -8.36 -8.85 -3.98
C ALA A 652 -9.11 -7.61 -4.49
N SER A 653 -8.41 -6.56 -4.82
CA SER A 653 -8.97 -5.34 -5.39
C SER A 653 -8.08 -4.77 -6.49
N GLY A 654 -6.85 -4.42 -6.15
CA GLY A 654 -6.06 -3.45 -6.89
C GLY A 654 -6.48 -2.02 -6.53
N THR A 655 -5.55 -1.10 -6.67
CA THR A 655 -5.78 0.35 -6.56
C THR A 655 -5.15 1.12 -7.71
N GLY A 656 -4.07 0.60 -8.28
CA GLY A 656 -3.48 1.14 -9.50
C GLY A 656 -4.45 1.20 -10.67
N ASN A 657 -5.31 0.21 -10.79
CA ASN A 657 -6.38 0.17 -11.79
C ASN A 657 -7.30 1.41 -11.70
N MET A 658 -7.67 1.84 -10.50
CA MET A 658 -8.49 3.03 -10.25
C MET A 658 -7.73 4.31 -10.59
N THR A 659 -6.45 4.38 -10.27
CA THR A 659 -5.59 5.54 -10.54
C THR A 659 -5.39 5.72 -12.06
N PHE A 660 -5.14 4.66 -12.79
CA PHE A 660 -5.07 4.70 -14.25
C PHE A 660 -6.39 5.17 -14.87
N MET A 661 -7.52 4.62 -14.40
CA MET A 661 -8.86 5.01 -14.84
C MET A 661 -9.10 6.52 -14.66
N LEU A 662 -8.78 7.05 -13.48
CA LEU A 662 -8.90 8.47 -13.16
C LEU A 662 -8.08 9.34 -14.12
N ASN A 663 -6.91 8.87 -14.53
CA ASN A 663 -6.00 9.57 -15.44
C ASN A 663 -6.27 9.27 -16.93
N GLY A 664 -7.36 8.63 -17.25
CA GLY A 664 -7.81 8.43 -18.64
C GLY A 664 -7.12 7.30 -19.38
N ALA A 665 -6.67 6.25 -18.69
CA ALA A 665 -6.12 5.06 -19.30
C ALA A 665 -7.15 3.91 -19.27
N PRO A 666 -7.67 3.44 -20.42
CA PRO A 666 -8.51 2.25 -20.48
C PRO A 666 -7.82 1.03 -19.89
N THR A 667 -8.57 0.20 -19.18
CA THR A 667 -8.08 -1.04 -18.57
C THR A 667 -7.96 -2.15 -19.60
N LEU A 668 -6.79 -2.77 -19.69
CA LEU A 668 -6.58 -4.08 -20.28
C LEU A 668 -6.40 -5.08 -19.14
N GLY A 669 -7.36 -5.95 -18.94
CA GLY A 669 -7.33 -6.79 -17.76
C GLY A 669 -8.28 -7.98 -17.79
N THR A 670 -8.20 -8.72 -16.68
CA THR A 670 -9.10 -9.83 -16.38
C THR A 670 -10.26 -9.36 -15.51
N MET A 671 -11.34 -10.13 -15.46
CA MET A 671 -12.47 -9.88 -14.55
C MET A 671 -12.12 -10.36 -13.15
N ASP A 672 -11.26 -9.57 -12.51
CA ASP A 672 -10.69 -9.82 -11.19
C ASP A 672 -10.71 -8.56 -10.32
N GLY A 673 -10.87 -8.73 -9.02
CA GLY A 673 -10.85 -7.65 -8.06
C GLY A 673 -11.76 -6.48 -8.44
N ALA A 674 -11.26 -5.27 -8.31
CA ALA A 674 -11.99 -4.07 -8.66
C ALA A 674 -12.13 -3.83 -10.17
N ASN A 675 -11.42 -4.60 -11.02
CA ASN A 675 -11.60 -4.49 -12.46
C ASN A 675 -13.07 -4.75 -12.86
N VAL A 676 -13.75 -5.66 -12.17
CA VAL A 676 -15.17 -5.97 -12.40
C VAL A 676 -16.02 -4.70 -12.23
N GLU A 677 -15.79 -3.97 -11.17
CA GLU A 677 -16.54 -2.73 -10.88
C GLU A 677 -16.14 -1.58 -11.82
N ILE A 678 -14.87 -1.52 -12.23
CA ILE A 678 -14.38 -0.55 -13.23
C ILE A 678 -15.11 -0.76 -14.55
N VAL A 679 -15.18 -1.99 -15.04
CA VAL A 679 -15.88 -2.33 -16.28
C VAL A 679 -17.36 -2.01 -16.17
N HIS A 680 -17.98 -2.32 -15.04
CA HIS A 680 -19.38 -1.97 -14.79
C HIS A 680 -19.63 -0.46 -14.89
N GLU A 681 -18.75 0.36 -14.30
CA GLU A 681 -18.89 1.82 -14.30
C GLU A 681 -18.61 2.47 -15.67
N VAL A 682 -17.64 1.95 -16.43
CA VAL A 682 -17.20 2.57 -17.67
C VAL A 682 -17.86 1.96 -18.92
N GLY A 683 -18.40 0.75 -18.81
CA GLY A 683 -18.92 -0.03 -19.94
C GLY A 683 -17.84 -0.92 -20.59
N GLU A 684 -18.26 -2.09 -21.05
CA GLU A 684 -17.36 -3.07 -21.69
C GLU A 684 -16.69 -2.53 -22.95
N GLU A 685 -17.36 -1.64 -23.67
CA GLU A 685 -16.85 -0.95 -24.87
C GLU A 685 -15.65 -0.04 -24.58
N ASN A 686 -15.43 0.34 -23.32
CA ASN A 686 -14.37 1.24 -22.89
C ASN A 686 -13.26 0.54 -22.09
N ALA A 687 -13.21 -0.80 -22.19
CA ALA A 687 -12.18 -1.65 -21.57
C ALA A 687 -11.83 -2.82 -22.49
N PHE A 688 -10.72 -3.47 -22.21
CA PHE A 688 -10.25 -4.63 -22.96
C PHE A 688 -10.13 -5.83 -22.02
N ILE A 689 -11.12 -6.69 -22.03
CA ILE A 689 -11.21 -7.83 -21.12
C ILE A 689 -10.80 -9.11 -21.81
N PHE A 690 -10.06 -9.95 -21.11
CA PHE A 690 -9.58 -11.25 -21.60
C PHE A 690 -9.50 -12.27 -20.46
N GLY A 691 -9.24 -13.52 -20.83
CA GLY A 691 -8.86 -14.60 -19.93
C GLY A 691 -10.02 -15.31 -19.26
N LEU A 692 -9.65 -16.29 -18.46
CA LEU A 692 -10.58 -17.07 -17.65
C LEU A 692 -11.31 -16.17 -16.65
N SER A 693 -12.57 -16.53 -16.37
CA SER A 693 -13.30 -15.97 -15.24
C SER A 693 -12.79 -16.52 -13.90
N SER A 694 -13.12 -15.86 -12.81
CA SER A 694 -12.78 -16.34 -11.46
C SER A 694 -13.38 -17.71 -11.19
N GLN A 695 -14.60 -17.97 -11.65
CA GLN A 695 -15.27 -19.27 -11.48
C GLN A 695 -14.57 -20.38 -12.26
N GLU A 696 -14.11 -20.10 -13.47
CA GLU A 696 -13.36 -21.08 -14.27
C GLU A 696 -12.01 -21.41 -13.63
N VAL A 697 -11.30 -20.40 -13.10
CA VAL A 697 -10.03 -20.62 -12.39
C VAL A 697 -10.25 -21.48 -11.14
N ILE A 698 -11.22 -21.14 -10.31
CA ILE A 698 -11.56 -21.89 -9.11
C ILE A 698 -11.95 -23.34 -9.46
N ASN A 699 -12.71 -23.51 -10.53
CA ASN A 699 -13.09 -24.86 -10.98
C ASN A 699 -11.87 -25.67 -11.42
N TYR A 700 -10.94 -25.11 -12.19
CA TYR A 700 -9.69 -25.81 -12.54
C TYR A 700 -8.83 -26.12 -11.33
N GLU A 701 -8.75 -25.23 -10.36
CA GLU A 701 -7.98 -25.47 -9.12
C GLU A 701 -8.58 -26.60 -8.28
N ASN A 702 -9.90 -26.65 -8.17
CA ASN A 702 -10.60 -27.66 -7.37
C ASN A 702 -10.71 -29.02 -8.06
N ASN A 703 -10.94 -29.04 -9.36
CA ASN A 703 -11.30 -30.25 -10.10
C ASN A 703 -10.24 -30.69 -11.13
N GLY A 704 -9.19 -29.90 -11.34
CA GLY A 704 -8.19 -30.17 -12.37
C GLY A 704 -8.76 -29.97 -13.78
N GLY A 705 -8.13 -30.61 -14.77
CA GLY A 705 -8.56 -30.58 -16.16
C GLY A 705 -7.76 -29.61 -17.06
N TYR A 706 -6.79 -28.92 -16.49
CA TYR A 706 -5.85 -28.08 -17.24
C TYR A 706 -4.45 -28.69 -17.24
N ASN A 707 -3.86 -28.85 -18.43
CA ASN A 707 -2.48 -29.27 -18.60
C ASN A 707 -1.77 -28.28 -19.53
N PRO A 708 -0.79 -27.49 -19.06
CA PRO A 708 -0.09 -26.50 -19.88
C PRO A 708 0.69 -27.12 -21.04
N THR A 709 1.11 -28.38 -20.94
CA THR A 709 1.80 -29.07 -22.03
C THR A 709 0.92 -29.25 -23.27
N ASP A 710 -0.40 -29.34 -23.10
CA ASP A 710 -1.31 -29.40 -24.22
C ASP A 710 -1.31 -28.11 -25.02
N VAL A 711 -1.30 -26.97 -24.34
CA VAL A 711 -1.16 -25.64 -25.00
C VAL A 711 0.20 -25.54 -25.68
N TYR A 712 1.25 -25.93 -24.99
CA TYR A 712 2.64 -25.87 -25.48
C TYR A 712 2.82 -26.67 -26.79
N PHE A 713 2.29 -27.89 -26.85
CA PHE A 713 2.45 -28.73 -28.02
C PHE A 713 1.47 -28.41 -29.18
N ASN A 714 0.32 -27.83 -28.88
CA ASN A 714 -0.70 -27.53 -29.88
C ASN A 714 -0.60 -26.10 -30.48
N ASP A 715 0.19 -25.23 -29.87
CA ASP A 715 0.42 -23.87 -30.34
C ASP A 715 1.92 -23.60 -30.53
N TRP A 716 2.38 -23.67 -31.79
CA TRP A 716 3.79 -23.54 -32.07
C TRP A 716 4.39 -22.18 -31.74
N GLU A 717 3.61 -21.12 -31.79
CA GLU A 717 4.06 -19.76 -31.45
C GLU A 717 4.26 -19.61 -29.95
N ILE A 718 3.37 -20.18 -29.12
CA ILE A 718 3.53 -20.25 -27.68
C ILE A 718 4.73 -21.14 -27.34
N LYS A 719 4.83 -22.32 -27.99
CA LYS A 719 5.96 -23.21 -27.82
C LYS A 719 7.28 -22.49 -28.08
N ARG A 720 7.38 -21.75 -29.17
CA ARG A 720 8.59 -20.98 -29.50
C ARG A 720 8.96 -19.98 -28.42
N VAL A 721 8.01 -19.20 -27.93
CA VAL A 721 8.26 -18.21 -26.87
C VAL A 721 8.72 -18.88 -25.58
N VAL A 722 8.08 -19.97 -25.20
CA VAL A 722 8.50 -20.74 -23.99
C VAL A 722 9.90 -21.34 -24.18
N ASP A 723 10.19 -21.91 -25.36
CA ASP A 723 11.52 -22.46 -25.68
C ASP A 723 12.62 -21.37 -25.67
N GLN A 724 12.28 -20.12 -26.01
CA GLN A 724 13.23 -19.00 -25.98
C GLN A 724 13.69 -18.65 -24.57
N LEU A 725 13.03 -19.14 -23.52
CA LEU A 725 13.55 -19.07 -22.16
C LEU A 725 14.81 -19.94 -21.98
N MET A 726 15.01 -20.96 -22.81
CA MET A 726 16.03 -21.99 -22.66
C MET A 726 17.04 -22.05 -23.83
N ASP A 727 16.78 -21.36 -24.94
CA ASP A 727 17.57 -21.49 -26.15
C ASP A 727 18.76 -20.53 -26.28
N GLY A 728 18.94 -19.65 -25.30
CA GLY A 728 20.02 -18.67 -25.28
C GLY A 728 19.68 -17.33 -25.95
N THR A 729 18.51 -17.17 -26.54
CA THR A 729 18.10 -15.94 -27.26
C THR A 729 18.18 -14.69 -26.38
N TYR A 730 17.72 -14.78 -25.15
CA TYR A 730 17.68 -13.66 -24.20
C TYR A 730 18.66 -13.79 -23.03
N SER A 731 19.63 -14.70 -23.13
CA SER A 731 20.54 -15.03 -22.03
C SER A 731 22.02 -15.10 -22.46
N ASN A 732 22.36 -14.50 -23.59
CA ASN A 732 23.72 -14.57 -24.16
C ASN A 732 24.24 -16.00 -24.26
N GLY A 733 23.42 -16.97 -24.58
CA GLY A 733 23.75 -18.37 -24.73
C GLY A 733 23.76 -19.19 -23.44
N ASP A 734 23.40 -18.62 -22.30
CA ASP A 734 23.20 -19.37 -21.06
C ASP A 734 21.83 -20.07 -21.08
N HIS A 735 21.82 -21.36 -21.30
CA HIS A 735 20.57 -22.15 -21.40
C HIS A 735 19.89 -22.40 -20.05
N ASN A 736 20.50 -22.02 -18.93
CA ASN A 736 19.96 -22.27 -17.59
C ASN A 736 19.45 -21.01 -16.88
N MET A 737 19.68 -19.83 -17.46
CA MET A 737 19.38 -18.55 -16.80
C MET A 737 17.91 -18.44 -16.37
N TYR A 738 16.96 -18.93 -17.17
CA TYR A 738 15.50 -18.85 -16.92
C TYR A 738 14.87 -20.22 -16.68
N ILE A 739 15.65 -21.21 -16.25
CA ILE A 739 15.16 -22.58 -16.05
C ILE A 739 14.02 -22.65 -15.05
N ASN A 740 14.02 -21.83 -14.00
CA ASN A 740 12.96 -21.82 -13.01
C ASN A 740 11.64 -21.29 -13.59
N LEU A 741 11.70 -20.27 -14.46
CA LEU A 741 10.52 -19.77 -15.17
C LEU A 741 9.98 -20.81 -16.16
N TYR A 742 10.87 -21.43 -16.94
CA TYR A 742 10.51 -22.51 -17.87
C TYR A 742 9.81 -23.67 -17.12
N ASN A 743 10.41 -24.13 -16.04
CA ASN A 743 9.87 -25.23 -15.24
C ASN A 743 8.55 -24.85 -14.57
N SER A 744 8.37 -23.59 -14.13
CA SER A 744 7.09 -23.16 -13.56
C SER A 744 5.92 -23.24 -14.53
N LEU A 745 6.19 -23.17 -15.83
CA LEU A 745 5.18 -23.25 -16.89
C LEU A 745 4.84 -24.68 -17.31
N LEU A 746 5.81 -25.58 -17.35
CA LEU A 746 5.65 -26.91 -17.97
C LEU A 746 5.83 -28.08 -17.02
N ASN A 747 6.63 -27.93 -16.00
CA ASN A 747 7.03 -29.05 -15.13
C ASN A 747 6.45 -28.93 -13.73
N THR A 748 5.81 -30.00 -13.29
CA THR A 748 5.42 -30.14 -11.90
C THR A 748 6.66 -30.46 -11.07
N GLN A 749 7.07 -29.56 -10.19
CA GLN A 749 8.15 -29.79 -9.25
C GLN A 749 7.58 -29.85 -7.82
N CYS A 750 7.83 -30.99 -7.16
CA CYS A 750 7.45 -31.22 -5.77
C CYS A 750 5.93 -31.10 -5.52
N THR A 751 5.48 -29.97 -4.99
CA THR A 751 4.08 -29.73 -4.62
C THR A 751 3.36 -28.76 -5.54
N ASP A 752 4.10 -28.07 -6.41
CA ASP A 752 3.52 -27.01 -7.27
C ASP A 752 2.96 -27.62 -8.57
N LYS A 753 1.76 -27.23 -8.93
CA LYS A 753 1.19 -27.53 -10.26
C LYS A 753 1.91 -26.68 -11.32
N ALA A 754 2.17 -27.28 -12.48
CA ALA A 754 2.71 -26.51 -13.59
C ALA A 754 1.71 -25.43 -14.04
N ASP A 755 2.24 -24.25 -14.40
CA ASP A 755 1.44 -23.09 -14.80
C ASP A 755 0.30 -22.77 -13.80
N THR A 756 0.66 -22.64 -12.54
CA THR A 756 -0.26 -22.40 -11.42
C THR A 756 -1.18 -21.20 -11.67
N TYR A 757 -0.70 -20.20 -12.42
CA TYR A 757 -1.42 -18.95 -12.66
C TYR A 757 -2.00 -18.83 -14.07
N PHE A 758 -2.11 -19.94 -14.81
CA PHE A 758 -2.79 -20.05 -16.12
C PHE A 758 -2.24 -19.09 -17.19
N ILE A 759 -0.95 -18.85 -17.19
CA ILE A 759 -0.28 -17.96 -18.14
C ILE A 759 -0.46 -18.47 -19.58
N LEU A 760 -0.17 -19.75 -19.84
CA LEU A 760 -0.31 -20.33 -21.18
C LEU A 760 -1.77 -20.46 -21.59
N LYS A 761 -2.66 -20.73 -20.65
CA LYS A 761 -4.11 -20.82 -20.90
C LYS A 761 -4.68 -19.49 -21.38
N ASP A 762 -4.28 -18.39 -20.78
CA ASP A 762 -4.77 -17.05 -21.10
C ASP A 762 -3.96 -16.34 -22.20
N PHE A 763 -2.86 -16.92 -22.66
CA PHE A 763 -1.93 -16.24 -23.57
C PHE A 763 -2.60 -15.75 -24.86
N ARG A 764 -3.35 -16.61 -25.57
CA ARG A 764 -4.03 -16.22 -26.80
C ARG A 764 -5.10 -15.17 -26.58
N SER A 765 -5.90 -15.34 -25.54
CA SER A 765 -6.91 -14.36 -25.17
C SER A 765 -6.28 -12.98 -24.87
N TYR A 766 -5.13 -12.96 -24.19
CA TYR A 766 -4.35 -11.76 -23.94
C TYR A 766 -3.80 -11.14 -25.22
N ALA A 767 -3.19 -11.94 -26.09
CA ALA A 767 -2.69 -11.49 -27.39
C ALA A 767 -3.81 -10.88 -28.26
N ASP A 768 -5.00 -11.49 -28.28
CA ASP A 768 -6.16 -10.96 -28.98
C ASP A 768 -6.67 -9.65 -28.39
N ALA A 769 -6.67 -9.53 -27.07
CA ALA A 769 -6.99 -8.27 -26.39
C ALA A 769 -5.98 -7.15 -26.75
N GLN A 770 -4.70 -7.46 -26.83
CA GLN A 770 -3.66 -6.53 -27.26
C GLN A 770 -3.84 -6.06 -28.71
N LYS A 771 -4.31 -6.93 -29.60
CA LYS A 771 -4.68 -6.53 -30.98
C LYS A 771 -5.85 -5.55 -30.96
N ARG A 772 -6.88 -5.80 -30.17
CA ARG A 772 -8.02 -4.90 -30.01
C ARG A 772 -7.60 -3.51 -29.49
N VAL A 773 -6.61 -3.47 -28.61
CA VAL A 773 -6.01 -2.20 -28.16
C VAL A 773 -5.40 -1.43 -29.32
N GLU A 774 -4.58 -2.10 -30.14
CA GLU A 774 -3.96 -1.47 -31.32
C GLU A 774 -5.01 -0.95 -32.32
N GLU A 775 -6.01 -1.75 -32.64
CA GLU A 775 -7.10 -1.38 -33.54
C GLU A 775 -7.87 -0.15 -33.03
N ALA A 776 -8.18 -0.14 -31.71
CA ALA A 776 -8.86 1.00 -31.10
C ALA A 776 -7.98 2.26 -31.09
N TYR A 777 -6.68 2.10 -30.82
CA TYR A 777 -5.74 3.25 -30.76
C TYR A 777 -5.52 3.89 -32.14
N ARG A 778 -5.53 3.09 -33.22
CA ARG A 778 -5.45 3.62 -34.57
C ARG A 778 -6.62 4.55 -34.91
N ASP A 779 -7.79 4.31 -34.36
CA ASP A 779 -8.95 5.19 -34.45
C ASP A 779 -8.91 6.18 -33.28
N GLN A 780 -8.22 7.29 -33.46
CA GLN A 780 -8.02 8.31 -32.42
C GLN A 780 -9.33 8.97 -31.96
N GLN A 781 -10.38 8.98 -32.80
CA GLN A 781 -11.71 9.44 -32.37
C GLN A 781 -12.31 8.48 -31.35
N ARG A 782 -12.24 7.21 -31.63
CA ARG A 782 -12.69 6.16 -30.71
C ARG A 782 -11.85 6.17 -29.42
N TRP A 783 -10.52 6.19 -29.56
CA TRP A 783 -9.62 6.13 -28.41
C TRP A 783 -9.80 7.30 -27.45
N SER A 784 -9.93 8.52 -27.98
CA SER A 784 -10.16 9.72 -27.15
C SER A 784 -11.47 9.64 -26.37
N LYS A 785 -12.53 9.10 -26.97
CA LYS A 785 -13.80 8.85 -26.28
C LYS A 785 -13.63 7.86 -25.13
N MET A 786 -12.94 6.75 -25.38
CA MET A 786 -12.65 5.73 -24.37
C MET A 786 -11.85 6.31 -23.20
N ALA A 787 -10.80 7.06 -23.49
CA ALA A 787 -9.93 7.68 -22.51
C ALA A 787 -10.68 8.67 -21.63
N MET A 788 -11.42 9.61 -22.23
CA MET A 788 -12.24 10.56 -21.50
C MET A 788 -13.33 9.90 -20.66
N MET A 789 -13.97 8.86 -21.20
CA MET A 789 -15.03 8.15 -20.49
C MET A 789 -14.49 7.44 -19.26
N ASN A 790 -13.28 6.89 -19.30
CA ASN A 790 -12.64 6.34 -18.11
C ASN A 790 -12.48 7.37 -17.01
N THR A 791 -11.96 8.56 -17.30
CA THR A 791 -11.89 9.66 -16.34
C THR A 791 -13.28 10.06 -15.83
N ALA A 792 -14.23 10.26 -16.72
CA ALA A 792 -15.59 10.70 -16.38
C ALA A 792 -16.37 9.69 -15.51
N CYS A 793 -16.06 8.41 -15.60
CA CYS A 793 -16.71 7.33 -14.86
C CYS A 793 -15.98 6.92 -13.58
N SER A 794 -14.88 7.60 -13.21
CA SER A 794 -14.03 7.21 -12.09
C SER A 794 -14.54 7.65 -10.71
N GLY A 795 -15.64 8.37 -10.63
CA GLY A 795 -16.14 8.98 -9.39
C GLY A 795 -16.39 8.03 -8.24
N LYS A 796 -16.83 6.79 -8.51
CA LYS A 796 -17.01 5.75 -7.50
C LYS A 796 -15.71 5.39 -6.76
N PHE A 797 -14.56 5.50 -7.41
CA PHE A 797 -13.30 4.96 -6.93
C PHE A 797 -12.49 5.95 -6.09
N THR A 798 -13.13 6.97 -5.56
CA THR A 798 -12.54 7.83 -4.54
C THR A 798 -12.48 7.13 -3.19
N SER A 799 -11.35 7.30 -2.46
CA SER A 799 -11.26 6.84 -1.08
C SER A 799 -12.22 7.59 -0.14
N ASP A 800 -12.69 8.77 -0.53
CA ASP A 800 -13.70 9.51 0.23
C ASP A 800 -14.99 8.70 0.34
N ARG A 801 -15.46 8.11 -0.75
CA ARG A 801 -16.63 7.20 -0.73
C ARG A 801 -16.34 5.99 0.17
N THR A 802 -15.18 5.38 0.04
CA THR A 802 -14.80 4.22 0.85
C THR A 802 -14.86 4.56 2.34
N ILE A 803 -14.28 5.68 2.74
CA ILE A 803 -14.28 6.14 4.14
C ILE A 803 -15.70 6.41 4.64
N GLU A 804 -16.54 7.06 3.84
CA GLU A 804 -17.95 7.29 4.23
C GLU A 804 -18.69 5.96 4.46
N GLU A 805 -18.42 4.94 3.67
CA GLU A 805 -18.99 3.60 3.87
C GLU A 805 -18.46 2.92 5.14
N TYR A 806 -17.15 3.00 5.43
CA TYR A 806 -16.61 2.51 6.70
C TYR A 806 -17.22 3.22 7.90
N VAL A 807 -17.37 4.53 7.84
CA VAL A 807 -17.98 5.32 8.91
C VAL A 807 -19.44 4.92 9.13
N ARG A 808 -20.20 4.81 8.06
CA ARG A 808 -21.64 4.45 8.13
C ARG A 808 -21.85 3.04 8.73
N ASP A 809 -21.07 2.06 8.27
CA ASP A 809 -21.35 0.64 8.53
C ASP A 809 -20.49 0.04 9.66
N ILE A 810 -19.33 0.59 9.96
CA ILE A 810 -18.35 -0.03 10.87
C ILE A 810 -17.92 0.92 12.01
N TRP A 811 -17.42 2.10 11.66
CA TRP A 811 -16.77 2.98 12.65
C TRP A 811 -17.72 3.90 13.40
N HIS A 812 -18.80 4.31 12.77
CA HIS A 812 -19.80 5.22 13.36
C HIS A 812 -19.19 6.48 13.97
N LEU A 813 -18.27 7.11 13.22
CA LEU A 813 -17.64 8.36 13.60
C LEU A 813 -18.55 9.55 13.30
N GLU A 814 -18.38 10.64 14.05
CA GLU A 814 -19.01 11.92 13.80
C GLU A 814 -18.00 12.92 13.24
N LYS A 815 -18.45 13.78 12.33
CA LYS A 815 -17.63 14.85 11.78
C LYS A 815 -17.39 15.93 12.83
N VAL A 816 -16.15 16.42 12.91
CA VAL A 816 -15.79 17.50 13.82
C VAL A 816 -15.26 18.68 13.00
N GLU A 817 -15.98 19.80 13.06
CA GLU A 817 -15.53 21.05 12.45
C GLU A 817 -14.38 21.65 13.26
N VAL A 818 -13.31 22.02 12.56
CA VAL A 818 -12.12 22.61 13.16
C VAL A 818 -11.94 24.03 12.62
N PRO A 819 -11.97 25.06 13.49
CA PRO A 819 -11.68 26.43 13.06
C PRO A 819 -10.19 26.61 12.79
N SER A 820 -9.79 27.75 12.25
CA SER A 820 -8.38 28.08 12.06
C SER A 820 -7.62 28.10 13.38
N GLY A 821 -6.48 27.44 13.43
CA GLY A 821 -5.61 27.45 14.61
C GLY A 821 -4.85 28.75 14.81
N GLN A 822 -4.82 29.63 13.79
CA GLN A 822 -4.10 30.92 13.87
C GLN A 822 -4.68 31.86 14.92
N ASP A 823 -5.99 31.75 15.18
CA ASP A 823 -6.66 32.61 16.17
C ASP A 823 -6.28 32.28 17.63
N LEU A 824 -5.54 31.18 17.88
CA LEU A 824 -5.11 30.78 19.21
C LEU A 824 -3.96 31.64 19.78
N PHE A 825 -3.24 32.34 18.93
CA PHE A 825 -2.03 33.06 19.26
C PHE A 825 -2.15 34.57 19.07
N GLU A 826 -3.33 35.08 18.67
CA GLU A 826 -3.71 36.48 18.73
C GLU A 826 -4.31 36.83 20.11
#